data_38c61b623f43b657f96b8f8166f4eb3d
#
_entry.id   38c61b623f43b657f96b8f8166f4eb3d
#
_cell.length_a   1.000
_cell.length_b   1.000
_cell.length_c   1.000
_cell.angle_alpha   90.00
_cell.angle_beta   90.00
_cell.angle_gamma   90.00
#
_symmetry.space_group_name_H-M   'P 1'
#
loop_
_entity.id
_entity.type
_entity.pdbx_description
1 polymer ?
#
loop_
_entity_poly.entity_id
_entity_poly.type
_entity_poly.pdbx_seq_one_letter_code
_entity_poly.pdbx_strand_id
1 'polypeptide(L)'
;MAEKICAAAVDAATYAIDKLYSYRVPDELREQVQIGTRVLVPFGFGNKRAEAVVLAFREDAGEFKLKPIVEVLDETPILTAEQLKLAAWMRERLYCTYFDCVHAMLPAGLWFKRNETYTLAPDADLAALRERDGEDGQVLALFEQPGQTLSVSEIRDRLGKGAGQTLDALAGEGILVYHSNTAQKTGDKTEKMLRLDMEASEAMSHISRRSPARMDVVSLLSDGGAMSQKEIVYMTGVSDAALRDMTKKGILRAEYEEVLRAPDFSEVPRTAAPVLSAAQQQAYDGMAALMDENAPRAALLFGVTGSGKTQVYLQLIAHALEQGKSAIVLVPEIGLTPQLLRQFAARFGEEVAVLHSALSAGERYDSFKKIKTGRARVVIGTRSAVFAPAKNLGVIIIDEEQDAAYRSEQSPRYHARDVAKYRAAQTNALLVLGSATPSVETYYGAKQGKYPVFTLTERFLGARLPEVIISDMRGLAREGRSGIIGPDLERELISTLEKGKQAILFLNRRGNSRVIGCGVCGWVPECPSCSTTMTYHSVSGRAMCHYCGASIKITGKCPQCGSTSLFTETPGTQKLEEELHERFPSARVLRMDADTMTAKGAHERLLNKFGKGEADILIGTQMVTKGLDFENVTLVGVLDADQSLYAQDYRARERTFSLVTQVVGRAGRRFDTGRAVIQTYSPLHPVILTAARQDYEAFYESEMQTREALRCPPVCDITMITAVGELEQQVLSSLLALKTRLQSLMEGQFADVKAPVLGPAAAQMVKVMGRYRYHLTIRAKDCARWRRLISGVLREFMQDGKNRGVTVFADSNNEM
;
A
#
# COMPACT_ATOMS: atom_id res chain seq x y z
N MET A 1 -31.10 30.95 -19.22
CA MET A 1 -31.00 29.87 -18.21
C MET A 1 -29.99 30.29 -17.15
N ALA A 2 -30.16 29.95 -15.87
CA ALA A 2 -29.21 30.26 -14.82
C ALA A 2 -27.84 29.62 -15.13
N GLU A 3 -26.78 30.33 -14.85
CA GLU A 3 -25.40 29.88 -15.07
C GLU A 3 -25.11 28.64 -14.18
N LYS A 4 -24.67 27.52 -14.79
CA LYS A 4 -24.32 26.31 -14.03
C LYS A 4 -22.91 26.45 -13.50
N ILE A 5 -22.74 26.40 -12.18
CA ILE A 5 -21.43 26.54 -11.52
C ILE A 5 -21.07 25.23 -10.82
N CYS A 6 -19.87 24.71 -11.06
CA CYS A 6 -19.34 23.57 -10.35
C CYS A 6 -18.26 23.98 -9.36
N ALA A 7 -18.14 23.19 -8.29
CA ALA A 7 -17.08 23.27 -7.30
C ALA A 7 -16.17 22.04 -7.46
N ALA A 8 -14.89 22.26 -7.78
CA ALA A 8 -13.96 21.20 -8.14
C ALA A 8 -12.70 21.19 -7.27
N ALA A 9 -12.19 20.00 -6.99
CA ALA A 9 -10.88 19.76 -6.40
C ALA A 9 -9.82 19.75 -7.51
N VAL A 10 -8.80 20.59 -7.40
CA VAL A 10 -7.80 20.81 -8.46
C VAL A 10 -6.47 20.19 -8.08
N ASP A 11 -5.84 19.46 -9.00
CA ASP A 11 -4.54 18.78 -8.80
C ASP A 11 -3.42 19.76 -8.38
N ALA A 12 -3.39 20.94 -8.96
CA ALA A 12 -2.37 21.96 -8.69
C ALA A 12 -2.55 22.67 -7.33
N ALA A 13 -3.60 22.39 -6.56
CA ALA A 13 -3.85 23.03 -5.28
C ALA A 13 -2.99 22.39 -4.18
N THR A 14 -2.09 23.19 -3.58
CA THR A 14 -1.33 22.77 -2.39
C THR A 14 -2.21 22.83 -1.14
N TYR A 15 -1.80 22.14 -0.05
CA TYR A 15 -2.56 22.11 1.20
C TYR A 15 -2.85 23.52 1.78
N ALA A 16 -1.92 24.46 1.60
CA ALA A 16 -2.09 25.85 2.06
C ALA A 16 -3.29 26.58 1.43
N ILE A 17 -3.62 26.23 0.20
CA ILE A 17 -4.69 26.83 -0.59
C ILE A 17 -5.82 25.86 -0.94
N ASP A 18 -5.82 24.68 -0.31
CA ASP A 18 -6.79 23.62 -0.60
C ASP A 18 -8.21 24.01 -0.22
N LYS A 19 -9.03 24.15 -1.23
CA LYS A 19 -10.48 24.37 -1.16
C LYS A 19 -11.13 23.86 -2.44
N LEU A 20 -12.44 23.79 -2.48
CA LEU A 20 -13.16 23.57 -3.74
C LEU A 20 -13.22 24.90 -4.51
N TYR A 21 -12.65 24.91 -5.70
CA TYR A 21 -12.62 26.05 -6.60
C TYR A 21 -13.85 26.07 -7.49
N SER A 22 -14.48 27.25 -7.63
CA SER A 22 -15.68 27.42 -8.46
C SER A 22 -15.30 27.70 -9.91
N TYR A 23 -15.95 27.01 -10.83
CA TYR A 23 -15.80 27.19 -12.28
C TYR A 23 -17.17 27.29 -12.94
N ARG A 24 -17.25 28.10 -13.98
CA ARG A 24 -18.42 28.17 -14.84
C ARG A 24 -18.45 26.96 -15.77
N VAL A 25 -19.62 26.35 -15.92
CA VAL A 25 -19.83 25.27 -16.89
C VAL A 25 -20.36 25.86 -18.18
N PRO A 26 -19.60 25.78 -19.30
CA PRO A 26 -20.11 26.23 -20.61
C PRO A 26 -21.39 25.48 -20.99
N ASP A 27 -22.28 26.13 -21.72
CA ASP A 27 -23.57 25.53 -22.11
C ASP A 27 -23.42 24.27 -22.95
N GLU A 28 -22.35 24.18 -23.76
CA GLU A 28 -21.99 23.02 -24.59
C GLU A 28 -21.59 21.79 -23.75
N LEU A 29 -21.05 22.00 -22.53
CA LEU A 29 -20.61 20.96 -21.62
C LEU A 29 -21.63 20.66 -20.49
N ARG A 30 -22.80 21.34 -20.52
CA ARG A 30 -23.75 21.35 -19.39
C ARG A 30 -24.29 19.97 -19.02
N GLU A 31 -24.52 19.11 -20.00
CA GLU A 31 -25.03 17.75 -19.82
C GLU A 31 -23.93 16.78 -19.44
N GLN A 32 -22.71 17.01 -19.90
CA GLN A 32 -21.56 16.13 -19.67
C GLN A 32 -20.96 16.32 -18.26
N VAL A 33 -21.00 17.58 -17.73
CA VAL A 33 -20.47 17.86 -16.39
C VAL A 33 -21.42 17.37 -15.33
N GLN A 34 -21.01 16.32 -14.62
CA GLN A 34 -21.70 15.70 -13.51
C GLN A 34 -20.81 15.67 -12.25
N ILE A 35 -21.40 15.49 -11.07
CA ILE A 35 -20.64 15.30 -9.83
C ILE A 35 -19.88 13.98 -9.96
N GLY A 36 -18.58 14.02 -9.69
CA GLY A 36 -17.68 12.86 -9.81
C GLY A 36 -17.00 12.73 -11.17
N THR A 37 -17.23 13.64 -12.15
CA THR A 37 -16.46 13.66 -13.42
C THR A 37 -15.16 14.43 -13.28
N ARG A 38 -14.15 14.02 -14.03
CA ARG A 38 -12.92 14.80 -14.19
C ARG A 38 -13.10 15.84 -15.28
N VAL A 39 -12.49 16.98 -15.03
CA VAL A 39 -12.54 18.12 -15.95
C VAL A 39 -11.15 18.77 -16.06
N LEU A 40 -10.89 19.41 -17.17
CA LEU A 40 -9.72 20.25 -17.37
C LEU A 40 -10.09 21.69 -17.08
N VAL A 41 -9.35 22.35 -16.20
CA VAL A 41 -9.65 23.72 -15.73
C VAL A 41 -8.43 24.63 -15.79
N PRO A 42 -8.58 25.93 -16.03
CA PRO A 42 -7.49 26.89 -15.91
C PRO A 42 -7.25 27.23 -14.43
N PHE A 43 -6.01 27.06 -13.94
CA PHE A 43 -5.64 27.30 -12.55
C PHE A 43 -4.46 28.27 -12.39
N GLY A 44 -4.46 29.06 -11.31
CA GLY A 44 -3.42 30.03 -10.99
C GLY A 44 -3.45 31.30 -11.86
N PHE A 45 -2.43 32.17 -11.69
CA PHE A 45 -2.31 33.42 -12.41
C PHE A 45 -2.00 33.24 -13.91
N GLY A 46 -1.25 32.17 -14.26
CA GLY A 46 -0.89 31.85 -15.64
C GLY A 46 -1.93 31.01 -16.39
N ASN A 47 -3.12 30.80 -15.84
CA ASN A 47 -4.17 29.97 -16.44
C ASN A 47 -3.69 28.60 -16.92
N LYS A 48 -2.70 28.00 -16.23
CA LYS A 48 -2.21 26.66 -16.59
C LYS A 48 -3.36 25.66 -16.47
N ARG A 49 -3.53 24.86 -17.48
CA ARG A 49 -4.55 23.81 -17.46
C ARG A 49 -4.23 22.79 -16.38
N ALA A 50 -5.16 22.50 -15.49
CA ALA A 50 -5.04 21.56 -14.39
C ALA A 50 -6.19 20.54 -14.46
N GLU A 51 -5.91 19.30 -14.14
CA GLU A 51 -6.93 18.28 -13.95
C GLU A 51 -7.67 18.58 -12.64
N ALA A 52 -8.99 18.43 -12.66
CA ALA A 52 -9.83 18.66 -11.48
C ALA A 52 -10.99 17.66 -11.48
N VAL A 53 -11.55 17.43 -10.31
CA VAL A 53 -12.73 16.57 -10.14
C VAL A 53 -13.87 17.38 -9.56
N VAL A 54 -15.04 17.33 -10.23
CA VAL A 54 -16.24 18.02 -9.79
C VAL A 54 -16.83 17.31 -8.55
N LEU A 55 -16.91 18.02 -7.43
CA LEU A 55 -17.41 17.46 -6.17
C LEU A 55 -18.78 17.98 -5.77
N ALA A 56 -19.19 19.15 -6.27
CA ALA A 56 -20.49 19.74 -6.01
C ALA A 56 -20.89 20.73 -7.10
N PHE A 57 -22.16 21.13 -7.13
CA PHE A 57 -22.64 22.33 -7.83
C PHE A 57 -22.92 23.45 -6.83
N ARG A 58 -22.87 24.69 -7.26
CA ARG A 58 -23.20 25.88 -6.48
C ARG A 58 -24.25 26.72 -7.21
N GLU A 59 -25.08 27.39 -6.44
CA GLU A 59 -26.13 28.29 -6.97
C GLU A 59 -25.63 29.70 -7.23
N ASP A 60 -24.57 30.12 -6.52
CA ASP A 60 -24.01 31.47 -6.60
C ASP A 60 -22.52 31.47 -6.94
N ALA A 61 -22.13 32.39 -7.81
CA ALA A 61 -20.75 32.63 -8.21
C ALA A 61 -19.94 33.43 -7.17
N GLY A 62 -20.58 34.07 -6.22
CA GLY A 62 -19.94 35.12 -5.42
C GLY A 62 -19.55 36.34 -6.28
N GLU A 63 -18.77 37.25 -5.71
CA GLU A 63 -18.31 38.49 -6.38
C GLU A 63 -17.23 38.30 -7.46
N PHE A 64 -16.83 37.06 -7.73
CA PHE A 64 -15.69 36.77 -8.62
C PHE A 64 -16.12 36.34 -10.02
N LYS A 65 -15.40 36.85 -11.04
CA LYS A 65 -15.53 36.37 -12.43
C LYS A 65 -15.00 34.94 -12.51
N LEU A 66 -15.88 33.97 -12.71
CA LEU A 66 -15.53 32.57 -12.80
C LEU A 66 -14.85 32.21 -14.11
N LYS A 67 -13.77 31.43 -14.05
CA LYS A 67 -13.15 30.84 -15.23
C LYS A 67 -13.99 29.67 -15.73
N PRO A 68 -14.09 29.45 -17.06
CA PRO A 68 -14.84 28.32 -17.60
C PRO A 68 -14.05 27.02 -17.49
N ILE A 69 -14.76 25.89 -17.41
CA ILE A 69 -14.21 24.56 -17.68
C ILE A 69 -13.74 24.52 -19.13
N VAL A 70 -12.61 23.89 -19.39
CA VAL A 70 -12.04 23.77 -20.75
C VAL A 70 -12.57 22.51 -21.43
N GLU A 71 -12.62 21.37 -20.71
CA GLU A 71 -12.95 20.06 -21.28
C GLU A 71 -13.46 19.11 -20.19
N VAL A 72 -14.32 18.18 -20.57
CA VAL A 72 -14.74 17.05 -19.72
C VAL A 72 -13.96 15.82 -20.15
N LEU A 73 -13.34 15.14 -19.17
CA LEU A 73 -12.41 14.04 -19.44
C LEU A 73 -13.06 12.64 -19.35
N ASP A 74 -14.26 12.56 -18.80
CA ASP A 74 -14.96 11.29 -18.57
C ASP A 74 -16.37 11.33 -19.17
N GLU A 75 -16.76 10.28 -19.88
CA GLU A 75 -18.14 10.12 -20.38
C GLU A 75 -19.14 9.89 -19.24
N THR A 76 -18.69 9.26 -18.14
CA THR A 76 -19.51 8.99 -16.96
C THR A 76 -18.73 9.30 -15.69
N PRO A 77 -19.42 9.72 -14.59
CA PRO A 77 -18.75 9.99 -13.32
C PRO A 77 -17.85 8.84 -12.87
N ILE A 78 -16.59 9.13 -12.54
CA ILE A 78 -15.61 8.11 -12.11
C ILE A 78 -15.71 7.79 -10.62
N LEU A 79 -16.25 8.72 -9.83
CA LEU A 79 -16.47 8.55 -8.39
C LEU A 79 -17.94 8.26 -8.10
N THR A 80 -18.17 7.36 -7.15
CA THR A 80 -19.50 7.10 -6.59
C THR A 80 -19.88 8.16 -5.56
N ALA A 81 -21.19 8.28 -5.25
CA ALA A 81 -21.67 9.19 -4.19
C ALA A 81 -21.04 8.87 -2.82
N GLU A 82 -20.79 7.60 -2.53
CA GLU A 82 -20.07 7.14 -1.33
C GLU A 82 -18.63 7.65 -1.31
N GLN A 83 -17.90 7.50 -2.42
CA GLN A 83 -16.51 7.94 -2.54
C GLN A 83 -16.37 9.46 -2.42
N LEU A 84 -17.35 10.24 -2.86
CA LEU A 84 -17.37 11.70 -2.67
C LEU A 84 -17.47 12.09 -1.20
N LYS A 85 -18.31 11.41 -0.42
CA LYS A 85 -18.41 11.58 1.04
C LYS A 85 -17.12 11.13 1.73
N LEU A 86 -16.57 10.02 1.27
CA LEU A 86 -15.29 9.49 1.79
C LEU A 86 -14.15 10.49 1.55
N ALA A 87 -14.06 11.13 0.39
CA ALA A 87 -13.03 12.14 0.11
C ALA A 87 -13.11 13.33 1.10
N ALA A 88 -14.32 13.82 1.38
CA ALA A 88 -14.53 14.90 2.35
C ALA A 88 -14.12 14.47 3.78
N TRP A 89 -14.48 13.25 4.18
CA TRP A 89 -14.12 12.69 5.48
C TRP A 89 -12.59 12.49 5.63
N MET A 90 -11.94 11.96 4.60
CA MET A 90 -10.48 11.76 4.59
C MET A 90 -9.75 13.09 4.68
N ARG A 91 -10.14 14.08 3.88
CA ARG A 91 -9.53 15.40 3.89
C ARG A 91 -9.57 16.06 5.27
N GLU A 92 -10.69 15.94 5.99
CA GLU A 92 -10.83 16.51 7.34
C GLU A 92 -9.87 15.85 8.34
N ARG A 93 -9.60 14.54 8.19
CA ARG A 93 -8.88 13.74 9.19
C ARG A 93 -7.39 13.55 8.91
N LEU A 94 -6.98 13.63 7.63
CA LEU A 94 -5.66 13.19 7.21
C LEU A 94 -4.71 14.34 6.81
N TYR A 95 -5.13 15.59 7.04
CA TYR A 95 -4.32 16.79 6.75
C TYR A 95 -3.76 16.82 5.32
N CYS A 96 -4.57 16.46 4.34
CA CYS A 96 -4.25 16.37 2.93
C CYS A 96 -5.21 17.22 2.08
N THR A 97 -4.98 17.32 0.78
CA THR A 97 -5.87 18.02 -0.14
C THR A 97 -7.08 17.15 -0.52
N TYR A 98 -8.15 17.78 -1.01
CA TYR A 98 -9.25 17.04 -1.64
C TYR A 98 -8.77 16.17 -2.81
N PHE A 99 -7.85 16.74 -3.61
CA PHE A 99 -7.32 16.03 -4.78
C PHE A 99 -6.49 14.81 -4.38
N ASP A 100 -5.68 14.89 -3.30
CA ASP A 100 -4.96 13.73 -2.76
C ASP A 100 -5.93 12.58 -2.43
N CYS A 101 -7.07 12.90 -1.79
CA CYS A 101 -8.08 11.91 -1.44
C CYS A 101 -8.67 11.24 -2.68
N VAL A 102 -9.04 12.01 -3.68
CA VAL A 102 -9.59 11.50 -4.95
C VAL A 102 -8.54 10.69 -5.71
N HIS A 103 -7.29 11.19 -5.74
CA HIS A 103 -6.18 10.51 -6.39
C HIS A 103 -5.93 9.12 -5.82
N ALA A 104 -6.03 8.95 -4.49
CA ALA A 104 -5.88 7.66 -3.83
C ALA A 104 -6.98 6.64 -4.17
N MET A 105 -8.17 7.11 -4.56
CA MET A 105 -9.34 6.26 -4.88
C MET A 105 -9.33 5.74 -6.31
N LEU A 106 -8.53 6.33 -7.18
CA LEU A 106 -8.54 6.04 -8.60
C LEU A 106 -7.26 5.33 -9.05
N PRO A 107 -7.33 4.38 -9.98
CA PRO A 107 -6.15 3.71 -10.49
C PRO A 107 -5.24 4.69 -11.25
N ALA A 108 -3.93 4.52 -11.06
CA ALA A 108 -2.92 5.40 -11.66
C ALA A 108 -2.99 5.51 -13.20
N GLY A 109 -3.58 4.51 -13.87
CA GLY A 109 -3.78 4.50 -15.33
C GLY A 109 -4.83 5.49 -15.83
N LEU A 110 -5.74 5.94 -14.96
CA LEU A 110 -6.77 6.91 -15.31
C LEU A 110 -6.24 8.33 -15.47
N TRP A 111 -5.15 8.69 -14.77
CA TRP A 111 -4.61 10.04 -14.80
C TRP A 111 -3.96 10.34 -16.14
N PHE A 112 -4.18 11.56 -16.64
CA PHE A 112 -3.58 11.98 -17.88
C PHE A 112 -2.08 12.22 -17.72
N LYS A 113 -1.31 11.76 -18.71
CA LYS A 113 0.07 12.19 -18.87
C LYS A 113 0.04 13.43 -19.76
N ARG A 114 0.46 14.57 -19.23
CA ARG A 114 0.72 15.74 -20.06
C ARG A 114 1.97 15.48 -20.86
N ASN A 115 1.83 15.38 -22.16
CA ASN A 115 2.95 15.51 -23.07
C ASN A 115 3.02 16.99 -23.47
N GLU A 116 3.73 17.75 -22.66
CA GLU A 116 4.05 19.15 -22.96
C GLU A 116 5.24 19.15 -23.90
N THR A 117 5.05 19.74 -25.09
CA THR A 117 6.09 19.86 -26.09
C THR A 117 6.19 21.31 -26.55
N TYR A 118 7.39 21.70 -26.90
CA TYR A 118 7.66 22.97 -27.56
C TYR A 118 8.15 22.70 -28.99
N THR A 119 7.58 23.40 -29.96
CA THR A 119 7.99 23.33 -31.35
C THR A 119 8.67 24.64 -31.71
N LEU A 120 9.83 24.60 -32.29
CA LEU A 120 10.47 25.81 -32.84
C LEU A 120 9.62 26.34 -34.02
N ALA A 121 9.29 27.64 -34.00
CA ALA A 121 8.46 28.24 -35.01
C ALA A 121 8.99 27.96 -36.43
N PRO A 122 8.13 27.62 -37.40
CA PRO A 122 8.57 27.24 -38.73
C PRO A 122 9.32 28.36 -39.48
N ASP A 123 9.07 29.59 -39.11
CA ASP A 123 9.66 30.82 -39.67
C ASP A 123 10.81 31.38 -38.82
N ALA A 124 11.26 30.63 -37.81
CA ALA A 124 12.35 31.05 -36.93
C ALA A 124 13.72 31.06 -37.63
N ASP A 125 14.40 32.18 -37.55
CA ASP A 125 15.79 32.31 -38.07
C ASP A 125 16.77 31.69 -37.05
N LEU A 126 17.13 30.42 -37.29
CA LEU A 126 18.05 29.67 -36.44
C LEU A 126 19.45 30.30 -36.34
N ALA A 127 19.92 31.05 -37.35
CA ALA A 127 21.23 31.70 -37.33
C ALA A 127 21.22 32.85 -36.29
N ALA A 128 20.22 33.71 -36.35
CA ALA A 128 20.04 34.80 -35.43
C ALA A 128 19.74 34.32 -33.97
N LEU A 129 19.00 33.22 -33.84
CA LEU A 129 18.65 32.65 -32.52
C LEU A 129 19.85 31.96 -31.82
N ARG A 130 20.83 31.43 -32.56
CA ARG A 130 22.05 30.82 -32.04
C ARG A 130 23.06 31.85 -31.48
N GLU A 131 22.91 33.12 -31.80
CA GLU A 131 23.70 34.22 -31.26
C GLU A 131 23.19 34.70 -29.87
N ARG A 132 22.07 34.19 -29.38
CA ARG A 132 21.56 34.55 -28.04
C ARG A 132 22.42 33.87 -26.96
N ASP A 133 22.89 34.65 -26.03
CA ASP A 133 23.65 34.18 -24.86
C ASP A 133 22.72 33.81 -23.71
N GLY A 134 23.26 33.07 -22.71
CA GLY A 134 22.58 32.73 -21.47
C GLY A 134 21.68 31.49 -21.58
N GLU A 135 20.66 31.43 -20.72
CA GLU A 135 19.72 30.29 -20.64
C GLU A 135 18.89 30.15 -21.91
N ASP A 136 18.53 31.27 -22.58
CA ASP A 136 17.77 31.26 -23.80
C ASP A 136 18.56 30.57 -24.93
N GLY A 137 19.83 30.92 -25.08
CA GLY A 137 20.72 30.28 -26.05
C GLY A 137 20.90 28.79 -25.80
N GLN A 138 20.98 28.35 -24.54
CA GLN A 138 21.08 26.94 -24.19
C GLN A 138 19.81 26.15 -24.56
N VAL A 139 18.63 26.74 -24.34
CA VAL A 139 17.34 26.12 -24.74
C VAL A 139 17.22 26.03 -26.24
N LEU A 140 17.53 27.12 -26.96
CA LEU A 140 17.43 27.22 -28.41
C LEU A 140 18.43 26.31 -29.13
N ALA A 141 19.62 26.07 -28.53
CA ALA A 141 20.62 25.16 -29.06
C ALA A 141 20.16 23.67 -29.09
N LEU A 142 19.12 23.31 -28.37
CA LEU A 142 18.57 21.97 -28.42
C LEU A 142 17.74 21.69 -29.67
N PHE A 143 17.31 22.77 -30.37
CA PHE A 143 16.53 22.67 -31.62
C PHE A 143 17.47 22.73 -32.81
N GLU A 144 17.45 21.72 -33.66
CA GLU A 144 18.36 21.57 -34.80
C GLU A 144 17.77 22.22 -36.07
N GLN A 145 16.46 22.25 -36.19
CA GLN A 145 15.75 22.75 -37.36
C GLN A 145 14.38 23.40 -37.00
N PRO A 146 13.91 24.40 -37.78
CA PRO A 146 12.56 24.94 -37.63
C PRO A 146 11.50 23.85 -37.72
N GLY A 147 10.45 23.96 -36.92
CA GLY A 147 9.39 22.94 -36.80
C GLY A 147 9.74 21.71 -36.00
N GLN A 148 10.97 21.59 -35.44
CA GLN A 148 11.32 20.52 -34.57
C GLN A 148 10.59 20.66 -33.25
N THR A 149 10.06 19.50 -32.73
CA THR A 149 9.32 19.42 -31.48
C THR A 149 10.13 18.65 -30.47
N LEU A 150 10.33 19.23 -29.25
CA LEU A 150 10.97 18.59 -28.13
C LEU A 150 10.02 18.57 -26.94
N SER A 151 10.06 17.50 -26.16
CA SER A 151 9.26 17.42 -24.92
C SER A 151 9.93 18.19 -23.81
N VAL A 152 9.12 18.73 -22.87
CA VAL A 152 9.62 19.41 -21.65
C VAL A 152 10.51 18.49 -20.83
N SER A 153 10.23 17.17 -20.83
CA SER A 153 11.09 16.19 -20.16
C SER A 153 12.47 16.11 -20.78
N GLU A 154 12.58 15.98 -22.09
CA GLU A 154 13.87 15.96 -22.81
C GLU A 154 14.68 17.22 -22.58
N ILE A 155 14.03 18.38 -22.57
CA ILE A 155 14.70 19.67 -22.32
C ILE A 155 15.21 19.72 -20.88
N ARG A 156 14.39 19.33 -19.92
CA ARG A 156 14.77 19.29 -18.49
C ARG A 156 15.87 18.27 -18.16
N ASP A 157 15.89 17.14 -18.84
CA ASP A 157 16.94 16.14 -18.66
C ASP A 157 18.30 16.64 -19.14
N ARG A 158 18.31 17.55 -20.12
CA ARG A 158 19.55 18.13 -20.68
C ARG A 158 20.00 19.42 -19.98
N LEU A 159 19.06 20.28 -19.55
CA LEU A 159 19.37 21.63 -19.00
C LEU A 159 18.99 21.79 -17.52
N GLY A 160 18.38 20.79 -16.90
CA GLY A 160 17.95 20.89 -15.50
C GLY A 160 16.58 21.58 -15.30
N LYS A 161 16.18 21.73 -14.03
CA LYS A 161 14.84 22.23 -13.65
C LYS A 161 14.61 23.73 -13.93
N GLY A 162 15.66 24.51 -14.15
CA GLY A 162 15.58 25.98 -14.42
C GLY A 162 14.95 26.35 -15.76
N ALA A 163 15.07 25.48 -16.76
CA ALA A 163 14.64 25.76 -18.14
C ALA A 163 13.14 26.09 -18.32
N GLY A 164 12.27 25.87 -17.33
CA GLY A 164 10.84 26.09 -17.45
C GLY A 164 10.43 27.56 -17.62
N GLN A 165 11.10 28.48 -16.96
CA GLN A 165 10.82 29.92 -17.09
C GLN A 165 11.26 30.47 -18.45
N THR A 166 12.41 30.00 -18.91
CA THR A 166 12.97 30.33 -20.22
C THR A 166 12.08 29.82 -21.37
N LEU A 167 11.55 28.60 -21.26
CA LEU A 167 10.60 28.05 -22.22
C LEU A 167 9.30 28.87 -22.30
N ASP A 168 8.76 29.27 -21.17
CA ASP A 168 7.55 30.10 -21.11
C ASP A 168 7.81 31.51 -21.70
N ALA A 169 9.00 32.09 -21.50
CA ALA A 169 9.41 33.39 -22.09
C ALA A 169 9.55 33.30 -23.62
N LEU A 170 10.29 32.30 -24.11
CA LEU A 170 10.48 32.08 -25.55
C LEU A 170 9.17 31.76 -26.28
N ALA A 171 8.22 31.12 -25.61
CA ALA A 171 6.89 30.91 -26.14
C ALA A 171 6.06 32.21 -26.15
N GLY A 172 6.25 33.09 -25.16
CA GLY A 172 5.66 34.42 -25.13
C GLY A 172 6.19 35.34 -26.26
N GLU A 173 7.43 35.17 -26.67
CA GLU A 173 8.04 35.85 -27.80
C GLU A 173 7.64 35.25 -29.19
N GLY A 174 6.92 34.14 -29.21
CA GLY A 174 6.52 33.44 -30.42
C GLY A 174 7.64 32.62 -31.10
N ILE A 175 8.81 32.52 -30.48
CA ILE A 175 9.94 31.73 -30.99
C ILE A 175 9.68 30.24 -30.83
N LEU A 176 9.06 29.86 -29.71
CA LEU A 176 8.59 28.49 -29.47
C LEU A 176 7.06 28.45 -29.45
N VAL A 177 6.49 27.43 -30.07
CA VAL A 177 5.07 27.16 -30.03
C VAL A 177 4.83 26.06 -29.01
N TYR A 178 4.10 26.37 -27.91
CA TYR A 178 3.75 25.41 -26.90
C TYR A 178 2.60 24.51 -27.35
N HIS A 179 2.79 23.21 -27.28
CA HIS A 179 1.74 22.22 -27.50
C HIS A 179 1.57 21.39 -26.25
N SER A 180 0.33 21.22 -25.81
CA SER A 180 -0.02 20.33 -24.71
C SER A 180 -1.01 19.30 -25.24
N ASN A 181 -0.55 18.10 -25.43
CA ASN A 181 -1.40 16.95 -25.73
C ASN A 181 -1.67 16.18 -24.44
N THR A 182 -2.91 16.13 -24.04
CA THR A 182 -3.40 15.32 -22.95
C THR A 182 -3.75 13.94 -23.48
N ALA A 183 -2.94 12.94 -23.16
CA ALA A 183 -3.23 11.55 -23.48
C ALA A 183 -3.47 10.78 -22.19
N GLN A 184 -4.57 10.05 -22.12
CA GLN A 184 -4.82 9.13 -21.02
C GLN A 184 -3.73 8.06 -21.02
N LYS A 185 -3.11 7.77 -19.86
CA LYS A 185 -2.03 6.78 -19.77
C LYS A 185 -2.46 5.38 -20.22
N THR A 186 -3.74 5.06 -20.05
CA THR A 186 -4.27 3.73 -20.33
C THR A 186 -5.70 3.87 -20.81
N GLY A 187 -5.97 3.47 -22.06
CA GLY A 187 -7.32 3.36 -22.64
C GLY A 187 -7.79 1.91 -22.67
N ASP A 188 -9.02 1.71 -23.12
CA ASP A 188 -9.60 0.39 -23.36
C ASP A 188 -8.75 -0.36 -24.39
N LYS A 189 -8.43 -1.61 -24.10
CA LYS A 189 -7.81 -2.49 -25.08
C LYS A 189 -8.91 -3.10 -25.91
N THR A 190 -8.90 -2.83 -27.19
CA THR A 190 -9.82 -3.44 -28.14
C THR A 190 -9.13 -4.52 -28.96
N GLU A 191 -9.81 -5.60 -29.22
CA GLU A 191 -9.41 -6.63 -30.16
C GLU A 191 -10.33 -6.60 -31.38
N LYS A 192 -9.75 -6.78 -32.55
CA LYS A 192 -10.49 -6.77 -33.80
C LYS A 192 -11.12 -8.14 -34.01
N MET A 193 -12.43 -8.21 -33.84
CA MET A 193 -13.23 -9.37 -34.10
C MET A 193 -13.71 -9.34 -35.56
N LEU A 194 -13.70 -10.48 -36.20
CA LEU A 194 -14.18 -10.63 -37.56
C LEU A 194 -15.36 -11.62 -37.54
N ARG A 195 -16.42 -11.30 -38.29
CA ARG A 195 -17.55 -12.18 -38.54
C ARG A 195 -17.94 -12.13 -40.03
N LEU A 196 -18.71 -13.10 -40.48
CA LEU A 196 -19.30 -13.04 -41.80
C LEU A 196 -20.30 -11.89 -41.87
N ASP A 197 -20.25 -11.13 -42.97
CA ASP A 197 -21.17 -10.02 -43.29
C ASP A 197 -22.24 -10.45 -44.27
N MET A 198 -22.21 -11.72 -44.71
CA MET A 198 -23.16 -12.37 -45.63
C MET A 198 -23.31 -13.83 -45.30
N GLU A 199 -24.29 -14.53 -45.91
CA GLU A 199 -24.47 -15.98 -45.71
C GLU A 199 -23.22 -16.75 -46.16
N ALA A 200 -22.86 -17.81 -45.41
CA ALA A 200 -21.64 -18.58 -45.66
C ALA A 200 -21.58 -19.17 -47.10
N SER A 201 -22.70 -19.58 -47.64
CA SER A 201 -22.84 -20.05 -49.02
C SER A 201 -22.52 -19.00 -50.08
N GLU A 202 -22.94 -17.77 -49.84
CA GLU A 202 -22.65 -16.60 -50.65
C GLU A 202 -21.19 -16.19 -50.53
N ALA A 203 -20.66 -16.15 -49.29
CA ALA A 203 -19.26 -15.88 -49.01
C ALA A 203 -18.32 -16.81 -49.74
N MET A 204 -18.66 -18.12 -49.71
CA MET A 204 -17.91 -19.15 -50.45
C MET A 204 -17.90 -18.93 -51.98
N SER A 205 -18.97 -18.39 -52.55
CA SER A 205 -19.05 -18.10 -54.00
C SER A 205 -18.11 -16.96 -54.43
N HIS A 206 -17.79 -16.05 -53.52
CA HIS A 206 -16.87 -14.93 -53.74
C HIS A 206 -15.40 -15.29 -53.55
N ILE A 207 -15.09 -16.51 -53.12
CA ILE A 207 -13.72 -16.98 -52.84
C ILE A 207 -13.27 -17.95 -53.94
N SER A 208 -12.06 -17.71 -54.48
CA SER A 208 -11.47 -18.63 -55.46
C SER A 208 -11.18 -19.99 -54.84
N ARG A 209 -11.54 -21.08 -55.52
CA ARG A 209 -11.25 -22.45 -55.12
C ARG A 209 -9.75 -22.73 -54.93
N ARG A 210 -8.88 -21.84 -55.44
CA ARG A 210 -7.42 -21.90 -55.25
C ARG A 210 -6.92 -21.27 -53.96
N SER A 211 -7.80 -20.82 -53.08
CA SER A 211 -7.48 -20.14 -51.83
C SER A 211 -8.06 -20.88 -50.61
N PRO A 212 -7.56 -22.08 -50.28
CA PRO A 212 -8.13 -22.92 -49.21
C PRO A 212 -8.20 -22.19 -47.85
N ALA A 213 -7.16 -21.50 -47.44
CA ALA A 213 -7.15 -20.74 -46.15
C ALA A 213 -8.28 -19.70 -46.06
N ARG A 214 -8.73 -19.09 -47.19
CA ARG A 214 -9.88 -18.17 -47.14
C ARG A 214 -11.20 -18.91 -47.00
N MET A 215 -11.28 -20.12 -47.55
CA MET A 215 -12.47 -21.01 -47.41
C MET A 215 -12.57 -21.50 -45.98
N ASP A 216 -11.42 -21.85 -45.35
CA ASP A 216 -11.35 -22.27 -43.96
C ASP A 216 -11.82 -21.15 -43.02
N VAL A 217 -11.51 -19.87 -43.32
CA VAL A 217 -12.01 -18.68 -42.57
C VAL A 217 -13.54 -18.65 -42.63
N VAL A 218 -14.15 -18.84 -43.80
CA VAL A 218 -15.61 -18.80 -43.91
C VAL A 218 -16.25 -19.98 -43.17
N SER A 219 -15.68 -21.17 -43.29
CA SER A 219 -16.15 -22.35 -42.56
C SER A 219 -16.07 -22.15 -41.07
N LEU A 220 -14.91 -21.67 -40.55
CA LEU A 220 -14.64 -21.40 -39.15
C LEU A 220 -15.62 -20.36 -38.56
N LEU A 221 -15.88 -19.27 -39.29
CA LEU A 221 -16.80 -18.23 -38.85
C LEU A 221 -18.27 -18.58 -39.00
N SER A 222 -18.61 -19.52 -39.90
CA SER A 222 -19.95 -20.09 -40.02
C SER A 222 -20.35 -20.90 -38.80
N ASP A 223 -19.39 -21.62 -38.21
CA ASP A 223 -19.62 -22.47 -37.03
C ASP A 223 -19.44 -21.71 -35.71
N GLY A 224 -18.50 -20.81 -35.66
CA GLY A 224 -18.07 -20.08 -34.44
C GLY A 224 -18.60 -18.67 -34.28
N GLY A 225 -19.29 -18.11 -35.26
CA GLY A 225 -19.79 -16.72 -35.20
C GLY A 225 -18.69 -15.66 -35.38
N ALA A 226 -18.44 -14.85 -34.37
CA ALA A 226 -17.36 -13.84 -34.39
C ALA A 226 -16.11 -14.41 -33.70
N MET A 227 -14.94 -14.18 -34.32
CA MET A 227 -13.63 -14.60 -33.76
C MET A 227 -12.59 -13.50 -33.93
N SER A 228 -11.59 -13.48 -33.03
CA SER A 228 -10.50 -12.49 -33.14
C SER A 228 -9.65 -12.72 -34.37
N GLN A 229 -9.17 -11.64 -34.97
CA GLN A 229 -8.30 -11.72 -36.17
C GLN A 229 -7.09 -12.63 -35.91
N LYS A 230 -6.53 -12.63 -34.70
CA LYS A 230 -5.37 -13.45 -34.33
C LYS A 230 -5.70 -14.96 -34.27
N GLU A 231 -6.84 -15.31 -33.69
CA GLU A 231 -7.29 -16.70 -33.62
C GLU A 231 -7.56 -17.25 -35.03
N ILE A 232 -8.21 -16.45 -35.89
CA ILE A 232 -8.45 -16.84 -37.26
C ILE A 232 -7.12 -17.08 -38.01
N VAL A 233 -6.14 -16.17 -37.85
CA VAL A 233 -4.81 -16.35 -38.45
C VAL A 233 -4.13 -17.61 -37.92
N TYR A 234 -4.21 -17.84 -36.60
CA TYR A 234 -3.61 -19.02 -35.96
C TYR A 234 -4.25 -20.33 -36.44
N MET A 235 -5.59 -20.38 -36.52
CA MET A 235 -6.33 -21.62 -36.85
C MET A 235 -6.28 -21.93 -38.37
N THR A 236 -6.31 -20.90 -39.23
CA THR A 236 -6.47 -21.12 -40.69
C THR A 236 -5.17 -20.87 -41.47
N GLY A 237 -4.14 -20.25 -40.85
CA GLY A 237 -2.91 -19.82 -41.51
C GLY A 237 -3.11 -18.69 -42.53
N VAL A 238 -4.28 -18.04 -42.56
CA VAL A 238 -4.58 -16.95 -43.47
C VAL A 238 -3.75 -15.72 -43.15
N SER A 239 -3.30 -14.99 -44.15
CA SER A 239 -2.54 -13.75 -43.92
C SER A 239 -3.45 -12.57 -43.56
N ASP A 240 -2.92 -11.61 -42.79
CA ASP A 240 -3.62 -10.36 -42.46
C ASP A 240 -4.05 -9.56 -43.70
N ALA A 241 -3.25 -9.65 -44.79
CA ALA A 241 -3.57 -9.01 -46.06
C ALA A 241 -4.83 -9.64 -46.71
N ALA A 242 -4.97 -10.96 -46.63
CA ALA A 242 -6.13 -11.68 -47.12
C ALA A 242 -7.41 -11.34 -46.35
N LEU A 243 -7.33 -11.24 -45.00
CA LEU A 243 -8.44 -10.82 -44.16
C LEU A 243 -8.87 -9.39 -44.44
N ARG A 244 -7.93 -8.48 -44.65
CA ARG A 244 -8.22 -7.09 -45.09
C ARG A 244 -8.91 -7.03 -46.48
N ASP A 245 -8.48 -7.89 -47.42
CA ASP A 245 -9.12 -8.00 -48.74
C ASP A 245 -10.56 -8.52 -48.65
N MET A 246 -10.79 -9.56 -47.80
CA MET A 246 -12.12 -10.13 -47.54
C MET A 246 -13.04 -9.10 -46.87
N THR A 247 -12.51 -8.27 -45.95
CA THR A 247 -13.26 -7.19 -45.32
C THR A 247 -13.61 -6.08 -46.33
N LYS A 248 -12.66 -5.69 -47.21
CA LYS A 248 -12.93 -4.72 -48.26
C LYS A 248 -13.97 -5.19 -49.28
N LYS A 249 -14.07 -6.50 -49.51
CA LYS A 249 -15.06 -7.12 -50.41
C LYS A 249 -16.42 -7.33 -49.77
N GLY A 250 -16.61 -6.94 -48.48
CA GLY A 250 -17.86 -7.13 -47.78
C GLY A 250 -18.14 -8.57 -47.35
N ILE A 251 -17.15 -9.49 -47.45
CA ILE A 251 -17.28 -10.87 -47.02
C ILE A 251 -17.24 -10.95 -45.50
N LEU A 252 -16.34 -10.15 -44.93
CA LEU A 252 -16.12 -10.04 -43.46
C LEU A 252 -16.46 -8.64 -42.98
N ARG A 253 -17.09 -8.57 -41.82
CA ARG A 253 -17.27 -7.36 -41.04
C ARG A 253 -16.35 -7.34 -39.85
N ALA A 254 -15.65 -6.21 -39.65
CA ALA A 254 -14.79 -6.01 -38.51
C ALA A 254 -15.53 -5.24 -37.42
N GLU A 255 -15.57 -5.78 -36.24
CA GLU A 255 -16.05 -5.12 -35.03
C GLU A 255 -14.88 -5.05 -34.03
N TYR A 256 -14.87 -4.04 -33.17
CA TYR A 256 -13.85 -3.93 -32.13
C TYR A 256 -14.52 -4.22 -30.80
N GLU A 257 -14.12 -5.33 -30.21
CA GLU A 257 -14.59 -5.72 -28.88
C GLU A 257 -13.56 -5.37 -27.83
N GLU A 258 -14.04 -4.92 -26.68
CA GLU A 258 -13.19 -4.62 -25.54
C GLU A 258 -12.68 -5.92 -24.90
N VAL A 259 -11.35 -6.04 -24.80
CA VAL A 259 -10.70 -7.18 -24.13
C VAL A 259 -10.08 -6.71 -22.82
N LEU A 260 -10.56 -7.25 -21.72
CA LEU A 260 -10.04 -6.94 -20.41
C LEU A 260 -8.68 -7.61 -20.18
N ARG A 261 -7.69 -6.82 -19.73
CA ARG A 261 -6.36 -7.29 -19.32
C ARG A 261 -6.34 -7.83 -17.89
N ALA A 262 -7.45 -7.68 -17.16
CA ALA A 262 -7.60 -8.20 -15.80
C ALA A 262 -7.36 -9.72 -15.76
N PRO A 263 -6.85 -10.26 -14.64
CA PRO A 263 -6.68 -11.69 -14.48
C PRO A 263 -7.97 -12.45 -14.83
N ASP A 264 -7.84 -13.46 -15.69
CA ASP A 264 -8.93 -14.33 -16.10
C ASP A 264 -8.94 -15.59 -15.23
N PHE A 265 -10.11 -15.92 -14.72
CA PHE A 265 -10.34 -17.09 -13.87
C PHE A 265 -11.35 -18.07 -14.48
N SER A 266 -11.68 -17.92 -15.75
CA SER A 266 -12.67 -18.77 -16.46
C SER A 266 -12.28 -20.25 -16.46
N GLU A 267 -10.98 -20.56 -16.55
CA GLU A 267 -10.45 -21.93 -16.56
C GLU A 267 -10.31 -22.57 -15.16
N VAL A 268 -10.53 -21.80 -14.08
CA VAL A 268 -10.38 -22.34 -12.72
C VAL A 268 -11.60 -23.20 -12.36
N PRO A 269 -11.42 -24.51 -12.09
CA PRO A 269 -12.53 -25.38 -11.76
C PRO A 269 -13.29 -24.90 -10.52
N ARG A 270 -14.62 -24.94 -10.59
CA ARG A 270 -15.49 -24.55 -9.48
C ARG A 270 -15.42 -25.58 -8.37
N THR A 271 -15.37 -25.13 -7.13
CA THR A 271 -15.41 -25.98 -5.94
C THR A 271 -16.67 -25.74 -5.12
N ALA A 272 -17.17 -26.80 -4.49
CA ALA A 272 -18.27 -26.70 -3.55
C ALA A 272 -17.88 -25.88 -2.31
N ALA A 273 -18.90 -25.46 -1.55
CA ALA A 273 -18.68 -24.81 -0.27
C ALA A 273 -17.95 -25.77 0.69
N PRO A 274 -16.90 -25.30 1.39
CA PRO A 274 -16.23 -26.11 2.39
C PRO A 274 -17.18 -26.40 3.56
N VAL A 275 -17.05 -27.58 4.14
CA VAL A 275 -17.76 -27.93 5.38
C VAL A 275 -17.06 -27.23 6.52
N LEU A 276 -17.80 -26.38 7.25
CA LEU A 276 -17.28 -25.67 8.42
C LEU A 276 -17.25 -26.58 9.64
N SER A 277 -16.24 -26.42 10.50
CA SER A 277 -16.25 -26.99 11.84
C SER A 277 -17.33 -26.33 12.71
N ALA A 278 -17.70 -26.93 13.84
CA ALA A 278 -18.71 -26.35 14.73
C ALA A 278 -18.37 -24.91 15.17
N ALA A 279 -17.10 -24.64 15.51
CA ALA A 279 -16.66 -23.29 15.88
C ALA A 279 -16.69 -22.31 14.71
N GLN A 280 -16.29 -22.74 13.50
CA GLN A 280 -16.36 -21.93 12.30
C GLN A 280 -17.83 -21.63 11.92
N GLN A 281 -18.72 -22.63 12.05
CA GLN A 281 -20.15 -22.47 11.78
C GLN A 281 -20.78 -21.47 12.75
N GLN A 282 -20.49 -21.60 14.05
CA GLN A 282 -20.97 -20.64 15.05
C GLN A 282 -20.49 -19.21 14.75
N ALA A 283 -19.22 -19.04 14.37
CA ALA A 283 -18.68 -17.74 14.01
C ALA A 283 -19.34 -17.18 12.74
N TYR A 284 -19.55 -18.02 11.73
CA TYR A 284 -20.28 -17.65 10.52
C TYR A 284 -21.70 -17.23 10.82
N ASP A 285 -22.47 -18.05 11.53
CA ASP A 285 -23.88 -17.78 11.86
C ASP A 285 -24.03 -16.44 12.60
N GLY A 286 -23.16 -16.20 13.58
CA GLY A 286 -23.17 -14.95 14.32
C GLY A 286 -22.85 -13.73 13.48
N MET A 287 -21.87 -13.82 12.57
CA MET A 287 -21.51 -12.72 11.67
C MET A 287 -22.53 -12.55 10.53
N ALA A 288 -23.12 -13.62 10.01
CA ALA A 288 -24.21 -13.55 9.03
C ALA A 288 -25.43 -12.85 9.63
N ALA A 289 -25.80 -13.17 10.87
CA ALA A 289 -26.89 -12.47 11.58
C ALA A 289 -26.62 -10.96 11.72
N LEU A 290 -25.37 -10.56 12.01
CA LEU A 290 -25.00 -9.14 12.05
C LEU A 290 -25.14 -8.47 10.67
N MET A 291 -24.85 -9.19 9.59
CA MET A 291 -24.98 -8.66 8.22
C MET A 291 -26.45 -8.53 7.82
N ASP A 292 -27.31 -9.43 8.30
CA ASP A 292 -28.74 -9.45 8.02
C ASP A 292 -29.50 -8.32 8.73
N GLU A 293 -28.95 -7.78 9.81
CA GLU A 293 -29.52 -6.57 10.47
C GLU A 293 -29.55 -5.34 9.55
N ASN A 294 -28.80 -5.36 8.43
CA ASN A 294 -28.65 -4.24 7.49
C ASN A 294 -28.35 -2.91 8.17
N ALA A 295 -27.52 -2.95 9.19
CA ALA A 295 -27.02 -1.82 9.95
C ALA A 295 -25.47 -1.84 9.96
N PRO A 296 -24.81 -0.70 10.16
CA PRO A 296 -23.36 -0.69 10.25
C PRO A 296 -22.90 -1.50 11.46
N ARG A 297 -22.22 -2.58 11.22
CA ARG A 297 -21.68 -3.48 12.25
C ARG A 297 -20.19 -3.75 11.99
N ALA A 298 -19.48 -4.05 13.06
CA ALA A 298 -18.13 -4.58 13.00
C ALA A 298 -18.02 -5.81 13.89
N ALA A 299 -17.15 -6.75 13.52
CA ALA A 299 -16.87 -7.96 14.28
C ALA A 299 -15.36 -8.25 14.26
N LEU A 300 -14.83 -8.79 15.34
CA LEU A 300 -13.49 -9.34 15.41
C LEU A 300 -13.58 -10.87 15.27
N LEU A 301 -12.98 -11.42 14.21
CA LEU A 301 -12.75 -12.85 14.08
C LEU A 301 -11.35 -13.17 14.61
N PHE A 302 -11.27 -13.53 15.87
CA PHE A 302 -10.04 -13.90 16.57
C PHE A 302 -9.80 -15.40 16.45
N GLY A 303 -8.77 -15.79 15.70
CA GLY A 303 -8.51 -17.21 15.49
C GLY A 303 -7.04 -17.52 15.33
N VAL A 304 -6.57 -18.56 16.01
CA VAL A 304 -5.18 -19.00 15.93
C VAL A 304 -4.73 -19.22 14.47
N THR A 305 -3.42 -19.16 14.24
CA THR A 305 -2.87 -19.42 12.90
C THR A 305 -3.25 -20.83 12.43
N GLY A 306 -3.87 -20.92 11.25
CA GLY A 306 -4.36 -22.19 10.71
C GLY A 306 -5.72 -22.64 11.22
N SER A 307 -6.51 -21.79 11.89
CA SER A 307 -7.88 -22.07 12.34
C SER A 307 -8.94 -22.07 11.21
N GLY A 308 -8.54 -21.76 9.98
CA GLY A 308 -9.45 -21.74 8.83
C GLY A 308 -10.32 -20.50 8.74
N LYS A 309 -9.88 -19.33 9.23
CA LYS A 309 -10.59 -18.03 9.06
C LYS A 309 -11.05 -17.79 7.62
N THR A 310 -10.21 -18.13 6.63
CA THR A 310 -10.52 -17.97 5.22
C THR A 310 -11.79 -18.72 4.80
N GLN A 311 -12.08 -19.89 5.40
CA GLN A 311 -13.31 -20.65 5.10
C GLN A 311 -14.56 -19.89 5.55
N VAL A 312 -14.47 -19.25 6.72
CA VAL A 312 -15.54 -18.38 7.24
C VAL A 312 -15.74 -17.17 6.32
N TYR A 313 -14.64 -16.57 5.84
CA TYR A 313 -14.73 -15.45 4.88
C TYR A 313 -15.44 -15.86 3.60
N LEU A 314 -15.09 -17.02 3.01
CA LEU A 314 -15.72 -17.50 1.77
C LEU A 314 -17.23 -17.70 1.94
N GLN A 315 -17.68 -18.17 3.09
CA GLN A 315 -19.11 -18.34 3.37
C GLN A 315 -19.83 -17.00 3.56
N LEU A 316 -19.21 -16.04 4.28
CA LEU A 316 -19.77 -14.69 4.43
C LEU A 316 -19.90 -13.94 3.09
N ILE A 317 -18.91 -14.13 2.21
CA ILE A 317 -18.93 -13.54 0.87
C ILE A 317 -20.08 -14.17 0.06
N ALA A 318 -20.22 -15.50 0.10
CA ALA A 318 -21.31 -16.18 -0.57
C ALA A 318 -22.68 -15.66 -0.09
N HIS A 319 -22.86 -15.53 1.22
CA HIS A 319 -24.06 -14.96 1.81
C HIS A 319 -24.35 -13.52 1.33
N ALA A 320 -23.31 -12.67 1.24
CA ALA A 320 -23.46 -11.33 0.67
C ALA A 320 -23.90 -11.34 -0.79
N LEU A 321 -23.31 -12.24 -1.61
CA LEU A 321 -23.64 -12.37 -3.03
C LEU A 321 -25.07 -12.87 -3.25
N GLU A 322 -25.56 -13.78 -2.42
CA GLU A 322 -26.96 -14.28 -2.42
C GLU A 322 -27.95 -13.16 -2.14
N GLN A 323 -27.57 -12.18 -1.33
CA GLN A 323 -28.34 -10.95 -1.08
C GLN A 323 -28.21 -9.89 -2.18
N GLY A 324 -27.52 -10.18 -3.28
CA GLY A 324 -27.23 -9.19 -4.34
C GLY A 324 -26.25 -8.09 -3.94
N LYS A 325 -25.49 -8.29 -2.86
CA LYS A 325 -24.46 -7.38 -2.35
C LYS A 325 -23.07 -7.74 -2.84
N SER A 326 -22.13 -6.82 -2.68
CA SER A 326 -20.71 -7.00 -3.02
C SER A 326 -19.85 -7.17 -1.78
N ALA A 327 -18.66 -7.75 -1.96
CA ALA A 327 -17.68 -7.98 -0.92
C ALA A 327 -16.32 -7.38 -1.27
N ILE A 328 -15.62 -6.81 -0.28
CA ILE A 328 -14.22 -6.38 -0.38
C ILE A 328 -13.40 -7.17 0.63
N VAL A 329 -12.33 -7.81 0.17
CA VAL A 329 -11.38 -8.54 1.02
C VAL A 329 -10.01 -7.89 0.90
N LEU A 330 -9.51 -7.40 2.02
CA LEU A 330 -8.17 -6.85 2.11
C LEU A 330 -7.24 -7.89 2.72
N VAL A 331 -6.12 -8.12 2.04
CA VAL A 331 -5.04 -8.97 2.53
C VAL A 331 -3.72 -8.20 2.49
N PRO A 332 -2.75 -8.47 3.37
CA PRO A 332 -1.42 -7.89 3.25
C PRO A 332 -0.78 -8.25 1.91
N GLU A 333 0.10 -7.38 1.37
CA GLU A 333 0.73 -7.62 0.05
C GLU A 333 1.37 -9.00 -0.07
N ILE A 334 2.03 -9.46 1.00
CA ILE A 334 2.66 -10.78 1.07
C ILE A 334 1.61 -11.92 1.19
N GLY A 335 0.42 -11.61 1.69
CA GLY A 335 -0.70 -12.56 1.83
C GLY A 335 -1.45 -12.82 0.52
N LEU A 336 -1.30 -11.95 -0.48
CA LEU A 336 -1.97 -12.08 -1.78
C LEU A 336 -1.23 -13.11 -2.67
N THR A 337 -1.29 -14.37 -2.28
CA THR A 337 -0.64 -15.47 -2.99
C THR A 337 -1.49 -15.99 -4.13
N PRO A 338 -0.88 -16.58 -5.18
CA PRO A 338 -1.63 -17.25 -6.24
C PRO A 338 -2.57 -18.35 -5.72
N GLN A 339 -2.16 -19.02 -4.63
CA GLN A 339 -2.98 -20.05 -3.98
C GLN A 339 -4.27 -19.45 -3.39
N LEU A 340 -4.17 -18.31 -2.69
CA LEU A 340 -5.33 -17.60 -2.16
C LEU A 340 -6.25 -17.15 -3.31
N LEU A 341 -5.70 -16.54 -4.35
CA LEU A 341 -6.47 -16.10 -5.52
C LEU A 341 -7.20 -17.25 -6.20
N ARG A 342 -6.53 -18.41 -6.40
CA ARG A 342 -7.17 -19.63 -6.95
C ARG A 342 -8.30 -20.13 -6.05
N GLN A 343 -8.15 -20.07 -4.73
CA GLN A 343 -9.20 -20.50 -3.80
C GLN A 343 -10.47 -19.62 -3.93
N PHE A 344 -10.31 -18.31 -4.08
CA PHE A 344 -11.44 -17.41 -4.32
C PHE A 344 -12.01 -17.58 -5.73
N ALA A 345 -11.16 -17.71 -6.73
CA ALA A 345 -11.56 -17.94 -8.11
C ALA A 345 -12.33 -19.28 -8.27
N ALA A 346 -11.87 -20.34 -7.62
CA ALA A 346 -12.57 -21.63 -7.59
C ALA A 346 -13.97 -21.53 -6.96
N ARG A 347 -14.18 -20.58 -6.03
CA ARG A 347 -15.50 -20.39 -5.39
C ARG A 347 -16.39 -19.43 -6.18
N PHE A 348 -15.85 -18.29 -6.65
CA PHE A 348 -16.63 -17.18 -7.20
C PHE A 348 -16.37 -16.93 -8.69
N GLY A 349 -15.30 -17.49 -9.28
CA GLY A 349 -14.97 -17.41 -10.73
C GLY A 349 -14.82 -15.97 -11.21
N GLU A 350 -15.54 -15.64 -12.28
CA GLU A 350 -15.45 -14.35 -12.95
C GLU A 350 -15.96 -13.17 -12.14
N GLU A 351 -16.71 -13.42 -11.07
CA GLU A 351 -17.13 -12.36 -10.15
C GLU A 351 -15.97 -11.80 -9.31
N VAL A 352 -14.78 -12.41 -9.38
CA VAL A 352 -13.58 -11.94 -8.67
C VAL A 352 -12.85 -10.88 -9.48
N ALA A 353 -12.52 -9.78 -8.84
CA ALA A 353 -11.56 -8.80 -9.34
C ALA A 353 -10.42 -8.63 -8.34
N VAL A 354 -9.21 -8.44 -8.86
CA VAL A 354 -7.98 -8.32 -8.08
C VAL A 354 -7.43 -6.90 -8.19
N LEU A 355 -7.02 -6.31 -7.05
CA LEU A 355 -6.43 -4.98 -6.99
C LEU A 355 -5.17 -4.96 -6.10
N HIS A 356 -3.99 -4.86 -6.71
CA HIS A 356 -2.71 -4.71 -5.99
C HIS A 356 -1.65 -3.94 -6.80
N SER A 357 -0.55 -3.57 -6.14
CA SER A 357 0.51 -2.74 -6.69
C SER A 357 1.28 -3.38 -7.85
N ALA A 358 1.41 -4.71 -7.89
CA ALA A 358 2.14 -5.44 -8.91
C ALA A 358 1.39 -5.60 -10.25
N LEU A 359 0.09 -5.26 -10.31
CA LEU A 359 -0.66 -5.20 -11.57
C LEU A 359 -0.17 -4.02 -12.41
N SER A 360 -0.10 -4.20 -13.71
CA SER A 360 0.13 -3.12 -14.66
C SER A 360 -0.98 -2.05 -14.58
N ALA A 361 -0.71 -0.86 -15.10
CA ALA A 361 -1.70 0.21 -15.12
C ALA A 361 -2.99 -0.20 -15.87
N GLY A 362 -2.82 -0.99 -16.96
CA GLY A 362 -3.95 -1.51 -17.73
C GLY A 362 -4.78 -2.53 -16.97
N GLU A 363 -4.14 -3.50 -16.34
CA GLU A 363 -4.84 -4.51 -15.53
C GLU A 363 -5.61 -3.88 -14.37
N ARG A 364 -5.03 -2.85 -13.71
CA ARG A 364 -5.71 -2.09 -12.65
C ARG A 364 -6.91 -1.32 -13.15
N TYR A 365 -6.77 -0.69 -14.34
CA TYR A 365 -7.86 0.04 -14.97
C TYR A 365 -9.02 -0.90 -15.33
N ASP A 366 -8.73 -2.03 -15.94
CA ASP A 366 -9.73 -3.01 -16.37
C ASP A 366 -10.43 -3.67 -15.16
N SER A 367 -9.66 -3.99 -14.08
CA SER A 367 -10.23 -4.47 -12.82
C SER A 367 -11.16 -3.43 -12.19
N PHE A 368 -10.75 -2.15 -12.17
CA PHE A 368 -11.58 -1.05 -11.67
C PHE A 368 -12.89 -0.93 -12.47
N LYS A 369 -12.82 -1.01 -13.80
CA LYS A 369 -13.98 -0.97 -14.71
C LYS A 369 -14.92 -2.16 -14.47
N LYS A 370 -14.36 -3.36 -14.31
CA LYS A 370 -15.11 -4.60 -14.00
C LYS A 370 -15.91 -4.46 -12.70
N ILE A 371 -15.30 -3.87 -11.66
CA ILE A 371 -15.95 -3.61 -10.37
C ILE A 371 -17.03 -2.52 -10.51
N LYS A 372 -16.67 -1.38 -11.13
CA LYS A 372 -17.59 -0.23 -11.31
C LYS A 372 -18.84 -0.59 -12.09
N THR A 373 -18.73 -1.44 -13.11
CA THR A 373 -19.87 -1.92 -13.89
C THR A 373 -20.71 -2.95 -13.13
N GLY A 374 -20.17 -3.59 -12.09
CA GLY A 374 -20.81 -4.65 -11.32
C GLY A 374 -20.64 -6.07 -11.93
N ARG A 375 -19.77 -6.20 -12.94
CA ARG A 375 -19.38 -7.51 -13.49
C ARG A 375 -18.59 -8.33 -12.45
N ALA A 376 -17.84 -7.66 -11.57
CA ALA A 376 -17.20 -8.29 -10.42
C ALA A 376 -17.80 -7.73 -9.13
N ARG A 377 -18.29 -8.62 -8.27
CA ARG A 377 -18.88 -8.30 -6.98
C ARG A 377 -17.97 -8.69 -5.80
N VAL A 378 -16.93 -9.49 -6.04
CA VAL A 378 -15.93 -9.88 -5.03
C VAL A 378 -14.61 -9.22 -5.38
N VAL A 379 -14.17 -8.30 -4.56
CA VAL A 379 -12.90 -7.58 -4.74
C VAL A 379 -11.89 -8.11 -3.75
N ILE A 380 -10.76 -8.61 -4.24
CA ILE A 380 -9.63 -9.02 -3.40
C ILE A 380 -8.46 -8.10 -3.70
N GLY A 381 -7.80 -7.63 -2.68
CA GLY A 381 -6.62 -6.82 -2.93
C GLY A 381 -5.88 -6.39 -1.67
N THR A 382 -4.87 -5.58 -1.91
CA THR A 382 -4.07 -5.01 -0.84
C THR A 382 -4.72 -3.71 -0.32
N ARG A 383 -4.01 -2.96 0.49
CA ARG A 383 -4.48 -1.72 1.13
C ARG A 383 -5.38 -0.84 0.23
N SER A 384 -4.97 -0.59 -1.02
CA SER A 384 -5.70 0.31 -1.92
C SER A 384 -7.06 -0.25 -2.40
N ALA A 385 -7.29 -1.55 -2.30
CA ALA A 385 -8.57 -2.15 -2.67
C ALA A 385 -9.72 -1.68 -1.76
N VAL A 386 -9.42 -1.09 -0.60
CA VAL A 386 -10.42 -0.44 0.25
C VAL A 386 -11.20 0.67 -0.48
N PHE A 387 -10.65 1.23 -1.56
CA PHE A 387 -11.30 2.26 -2.38
C PHE A 387 -12.07 1.72 -3.60
N ALA A 388 -12.13 0.42 -3.78
CA ALA A 388 -12.82 -0.19 -4.92
C ALA A 388 -14.27 0.33 -5.04
N PRO A 389 -14.74 0.70 -6.26
CA PRO A 389 -16.07 1.26 -6.49
C PRO A 389 -17.15 0.16 -6.50
N ALA A 390 -17.12 -0.72 -5.49
CA ALA A 390 -18.06 -1.81 -5.37
C ALA A 390 -19.47 -1.30 -5.11
N LYS A 391 -20.44 -1.75 -5.90
CA LYS A 391 -21.84 -1.39 -5.75
C LYS A 391 -22.48 -2.23 -4.66
N ASN A 392 -23.40 -1.62 -3.89
CA ASN A 392 -24.22 -2.34 -2.92
C ASN A 392 -23.37 -3.19 -1.95
N LEU A 393 -22.41 -2.54 -1.28
CA LEU A 393 -21.45 -3.20 -0.42
C LEU A 393 -22.12 -3.86 0.80
N GLY A 394 -21.93 -5.18 0.99
CA GLY A 394 -22.50 -5.97 2.10
C GLY A 394 -21.48 -6.34 3.16
N VAL A 395 -20.23 -6.60 2.77
CA VAL A 395 -19.17 -7.00 3.70
C VAL A 395 -17.81 -6.46 3.28
N ILE A 396 -17.03 -5.99 4.26
CA ILE A 396 -15.60 -5.68 4.12
C ILE A 396 -14.85 -6.59 5.09
N ILE A 397 -13.91 -7.35 4.60
CA ILE A 397 -13.07 -8.25 5.39
C ILE A 397 -11.64 -7.73 5.34
N ILE A 398 -11.01 -7.60 6.49
CA ILE A 398 -9.58 -7.27 6.61
C ILE A 398 -8.90 -8.44 7.30
N ASP A 399 -8.14 -9.23 6.54
CA ASP A 399 -7.36 -10.33 7.09
C ASP A 399 -6.01 -9.81 7.61
N GLU A 400 -5.51 -10.39 8.71
CA GLU A 400 -4.31 -9.91 9.41
C GLU A 400 -4.39 -8.38 9.68
N GLU A 401 -5.48 -7.92 10.30
CA GLU A 401 -5.85 -6.50 10.46
C GLU A 401 -4.78 -5.66 11.19
N GLN A 402 -3.91 -6.31 11.97
CA GLN A 402 -2.80 -5.70 12.68
C GLN A 402 -1.60 -5.36 11.77
N ASP A 403 -1.63 -5.78 10.49
CA ASP A 403 -0.48 -5.60 9.62
C ASP A 403 -0.22 -4.12 9.31
N ALA A 404 1.05 -3.71 9.44
CA ALA A 404 1.49 -2.36 9.15
C ALA A 404 1.28 -1.94 7.68
N ALA A 405 1.22 -2.90 6.73
CA ALA A 405 1.00 -2.61 5.31
C ALA A 405 -0.34 -1.93 5.01
N TYR A 406 -1.30 -2.00 5.94
CA TYR A 406 -2.57 -1.30 5.80
C TYR A 406 -2.50 0.21 6.01
N ARG A 407 -1.35 0.74 6.45
CA ARG A 407 -1.11 2.17 6.56
C ARG A 407 -0.41 2.73 5.32
N SER A 408 -0.85 3.89 4.84
CA SER A 408 -0.20 4.62 3.76
C SER A 408 0.88 5.56 4.30
N GLU A 409 2.11 5.44 3.78
CA GLU A 409 3.21 6.34 4.10
C GLU A 409 3.16 7.65 3.30
N GLN A 410 2.47 7.64 2.16
CA GLN A 410 2.30 8.78 1.28
C GLN A 410 0.95 9.47 1.50
N SER A 411 0.84 10.75 1.11
CA SER A 411 -0.43 11.47 1.13
C SER A 411 -1.44 10.82 0.17
N PRO A 412 -2.69 10.65 0.65
CA PRO A 412 -3.19 10.78 2.01
C PRO A 412 -2.67 9.63 2.90
N ARG A 413 -2.23 9.95 4.11
CA ARG A 413 -1.69 8.96 5.07
C ARG A 413 -2.81 8.24 5.81
N TYR A 414 -3.61 7.48 5.08
CA TYR A 414 -4.75 6.74 5.64
C TYR A 414 -4.34 5.36 6.19
N HIS A 415 -5.15 4.87 7.10
CA HIS A 415 -5.17 3.46 7.49
C HIS A 415 -6.39 2.78 6.86
N ALA A 416 -6.21 1.66 6.15
CA ALA A 416 -7.30 0.98 5.44
C ALA A 416 -8.44 0.55 6.39
N ARG A 417 -8.13 0.16 7.64
CA ARG A 417 -9.12 -0.17 8.66
C ARG A 417 -10.07 1.01 8.96
N ASP A 418 -9.55 2.23 9.05
CA ASP A 418 -10.37 3.41 9.36
C ASP A 418 -11.23 3.82 8.15
N VAL A 419 -10.69 3.71 6.94
CA VAL A 419 -11.46 3.87 5.71
C VAL A 419 -12.56 2.80 5.61
N ALA A 420 -12.25 1.54 5.91
CA ALA A 420 -13.22 0.45 5.91
C ALA A 420 -14.33 0.65 6.94
N LYS A 421 -14.00 1.13 8.16
CA LYS A 421 -15.00 1.51 9.18
C LYS A 421 -15.96 2.58 8.67
N TYR A 422 -15.41 3.63 8.04
CA TYR A 422 -16.22 4.69 7.47
C TYR A 422 -17.12 4.19 6.35
N ARG A 423 -16.57 3.39 5.41
CA ARG A 423 -17.34 2.81 4.31
C ARG A 423 -18.45 1.89 4.81
N ALA A 424 -18.12 0.98 5.72
CA ALA A 424 -19.11 0.10 6.35
C ALA A 424 -20.24 0.89 7.01
N ALA A 425 -19.92 2.00 7.70
CA ALA A 425 -20.92 2.88 8.30
C ALA A 425 -21.80 3.61 7.25
N GLN A 426 -21.27 3.95 6.09
CA GLN A 426 -22.02 4.63 5.02
C GLN A 426 -22.91 3.68 4.21
N THR A 427 -22.58 2.40 4.15
CA THR A 427 -23.25 1.40 3.29
C THR A 427 -24.04 0.35 4.06
N ASN A 428 -24.09 0.45 5.39
CA ASN A 428 -24.67 -0.56 6.28
C ASN A 428 -24.04 -1.95 6.08
N ALA A 429 -22.76 -1.97 5.74
CA ALA A 429 -22.02 -3.22 5.54
C ALA A 429 -21.45 -3.75 6.86
N LEU A 430 -21.22 -5.06 6.92
CA LEU A 430 -20.46 -5.69 7.99
C LEU A 430 -18.96 -5.49 7.76
N LEU A 431 -18.23 -5.00 8.77
CA LEU A 431 -16.77 -5.00 8.78
C LEU A 431 -16.26 -6.17 9.62
N VAL A 432 -15.55 -7.11 8.99
CA VAL A 432 -14.88 -8.23 9.69
C VAL A 432 -13.39 -7.94 9.80
N LEU A 433 -12.89 -7.88 11.02
CA LEU A 433 -11.48 -7.75 11.35
C LEU A 433 -10.95 -9.13 11.74
N GLY A 434 -10.14 -9.74 10.88
CA GLY A 434 -9.61 -11.09 11.10
C GLY A 434 -8.16 -11.06 11.54
N SER A 435 -7.82 -11.77 12.61
CA SER A 435 -6.45 -11.87 13.11
C SER A 435 -6.24 -13.05 14.04
N ALA A 436 -4.99 -13.54 14.09
CA ALA A 436 -4.51 -14.42 15.15
C ALA A 436 -3.90 -13.63 16.32
N THR A 437 -3.49 -12.40 16.05
CA THR A 437 -2.85 -11.48 16.99
C THR A 437 -3.41 -10.08 16.74
N PRO A 438 -4.67 -9.80 17.12
CA PRO A 438 -5.33 -8.53 16.84
C PRO A 438 -4.49 -7.34 17.28
N SER A 439 -4.65 -6.19 16.61
CA SER A 439 -4.04 -4.95 17.12
C SER A 439 -4.60 -4.61 18.50
N VAL A 440 -3.75 -4.07 19.38
CA VAL A 440 -4.16 -3.68 20.73
C VAL A 440 -5.34 -2.73 20.70
N GLU A 441 -5.38 -1.82 19.72
CA GLU A 441 -6.50 -0.90 19.50
C GLU A 441 -7.81 -1.62 19.14
N THR A 442 -7.73 -2.64 18.28
CA THR A 442 -8.90 -3.44 17.89
C THR A 442 -9.39 -4.27 19.07
N TYR A 443 -8.52 -4.96 19.76
CA TYR A 443 -8.89 -5.80 20.90
C TYR A 443 -9.41 -4.96 22.07
N TYR A 444 -8.83 -3.78 22.33
CA TYR A 444 -9.35 -2.81 23.29
C TYR A 444 -10.79 -2.40 22.94
N GLY A 445 -11.06 -2.10 21.67
CA GLY A 445 -12.42 -1.80 21.21
C GLY A 445 -13.40 -2.94 21.46
N ALA A 446 -12.98 -4.18 21.25
CA ALA A 446 -13.80 -5.36 21.52
C ALA A 446 -14.05 -5.56 23.02
N LYS A 447 -13.04 -5.42 23.88
CA LYS A 447 -13.19 -5.47 25.36
C LYS A 447 -14.09 -4.34 25.89
N GLN A 448 -14.17 -3.19 25.19
CA GLN A 448 -15.12 -2.11 25.49
C GLN A 448 -16.53 -2.35 24.90
N GLY A 449 -16.81 -3.51 24.33
CA GLY A 449 -18.11 -3.86 23.76
C GLY A 449 -18.48 -3.13 22.48
N LYS A 450 -17.52 -2.48 21.79
CA LYS A 450 -17.81 -1.76 20.54
C LYS A 450 -18.24 -2.69 19.42
N TYR A 451 -17.78 -3.95 19.45
CA TYR A 451 -18.13 -5.01 18.50
C TYR A 451 -17.88 -6.40 19.12
N PRO A 452 -18.65 -7.42 18.69
CA PRO A 452 -18.50 -8.79 19.19
C PRO A 452 -17.19 -9.43 18.75
N VAL A 453 -16.74 -10.43 19.52
CA VAL A 453 -15.59 -11.27 19.22
C VAL A 453 -16.10 -12.68 18.94
N PHE A 454 -15.72 -13.20 17.78
CA PHE A 454 -15.91 -14.60 17.41
C PHE A 454 -14.55 -15.30 17.46
N THR A 455 -14.43 -16.37 18.25
CA THR A 455 -13.13 -17.00 18.53
C THR A 455 -13.04 -18.38 17.90
N LEU A 456 -11.92 -18.63 17.21
CA LEU A 456 -11.54 -19.93 16.63
C LEU A 456 -10.28 -20.42 17.35
N THR A 457 -10.45 -21.23 18.37
CA THR A 457 -9.36 -21.67 19.27
C THR A 457 -8.57 -22.86 18.74
N GLU A 458 -9.16 -23.62 17.84
CA GLU A 458 -8.56 -24.86 17.34
C GLU A 458 -7.93 -24.66 15.96
N ARG A 459 -6.80 -25.33 15.74
CA ARG A 459 -6.22 -25.47 14.40
C ARG A 459 -7.00 -26.49 13.58
N PHE A 460 -7.02 -26.27 12.27
CA PHE A 460 -7.62 -27.21 11.33
C PHE A 460 -6.98 -28.60 11.49
N LEU A 461 -7.80 -29.65 11.56
CA LEU A 461 -7.40 -31.04 11.81
C LEU A 461 -6.76 -31.33 13.19
N GLY A 462 -6.97 -30.49 14.20
CA GLY A 462 -6.49 -30.75 15.56
C GLY A 462 -4.97 -30.72 15.75
N ALA A 463 -4.23 -30.04 14.84
CA ALA A 463 -2.79 -29.92 14.93
C ALA A 463 -2.37 -29.23 16.25
N ARG A 464 -1.40 -29.84 16.96
CA ARG A 464 -0.88 -29.30 18.22
C ARG A 464 -0.02 -28.05 18.00
N LEU A 465 0.04 -27.20 19.03
CA LEU A 465 0.98 -26.08 19.04
C LEU A 465 2.41 -26.63 19.10
N PRO A 466 3.38 -25.97 18.43
CA PRO A 466 4.77 -26.39 18.47
C PRO A 466 5.37 -26.23 19.88
N GLU A 467 6.34 -27.06 20.19
CA GLU A 467 7.18 -26.90 21.39
C GLU A 467 8.13 -25.71 21.15
N VAL A 468 8.16 -24.74 22.08
CA VAL A 468 8.96 -23.54 21.96
C VAL A 468 10.11 -23.52 22.94
N ILE A 469 11.32 -23.36 22.42
CA ILE A 469 12.57 -23.24 23.22
C ILE A 469 12.98 -21.75 23.15
N ILE A 470 13.10 -21.10 24.31
CA ILE A 470 13.70 -19.77 24.44
C ILE A 470 15.19 -19.93 24.67
N SER A 471 16.02 -19.58 23.71
CA SER A 471 17.47 -19.71 23.75
C SER A 471 18.12 -18.41 24.24
N ASP A 472 18.79 -18.47 25.39
CA ASP A 472 19.46 -17.31 26.00
C ASP A 472 20.82 -17.07 25.34
N MET A 473 20.89 -16.06 24.48
CA MET A 473 22.12 -15.70 23.74
C MET A 473 23.19 -15.00 24.60
N ARG A 474 22.88 -14.60 25.84
CA ARG A 474 23.85 -13.97 26.75
C ARG A 474 24.97 -14.93 27.15
N GLY A 475 24.70 -16.22 27.15
CA GLY A 475 25.68 -17.28 27.46
C GLY A 475 26.87 -17.26 26.50
N LEU A 476 26.59 -17.13 25.18
CA LEU A 476 27.62 -17.06 24.13
C LEU A 476 28.61 -15.91 24.35
N ALA A 477 28.10 -14.72 24.64
CA ALA A 477 28.92 -13.55 24.88
C ALA A 477 29.78 -13.68 26.17
N ARG A 478 29.28 -14.38 27.21
CA ARG A 478 30.03 -14.65 28.43
C ARG A 478 31.16 -15.65 28.20
N GLU A 479 30.95 -16.59 27.28
CA GLU A 479 31.97 -17.59 26.89
C GLU A 479 32.96 -17.03 25.84
N GLY A 480 32.84 -15.77 25.47
CA GLY A 480 33.66 -15.13 24.40
C GLY A 480 33.41 -15.70 23.01
N ARG A 481 32.30 -16.41 22.81
CA ARG A 481 31.88 -16.96 21.52
C ARG A 481 31.04 -15.94 20.78
N SER A 482 31.27 -15.88 19.48
CA SER A 482 30.47 -15.06 18.55
C SER A 482 29.80 -15.95 17.51
N GLY A 483 28.56 -15.68 17.16
CA GLY A 483 27.80 -16.41 16.13
C GLY A 483 26.34 -15.97 16.10
N ILE A 484 25.69 -16.24 15.00
CA ILE A 484 24.26 -15.96 14.82
C ILE A 484 23.44 -17.15 15.33
N ILE A 485 24.00 -18.36 15.19
CA ILE A 485 23.33 -19.61 15.56
C ILE A 485 23.78 -20.01 16.96
N GLY A 486 22.85 -19.97 17.91
CA GLY A 486 23.07 -20.41 19.29
C GLY A 486 23.00 -21.94 19.44
N PRO A 487 23.51 -22.47 20.58
CA PRO A 487 23.63 -23.93 20.81
C PRO A 487 22.30 -24.69 20.72
N ASP A 488 21.21 -24.12 21.22
CA ASP A 488 19.90 -24.75 21.16
C ASP A 488 19.40 -24.88 19.72
N LEU A 489 19.54 -23.82 18.91
CA LEU A 489 19.15 -23.85 17.50
C LEU A 489 20.04 -24.79 16.69
N GLU A 490 21.33 -24.82 16.96
CA GLU A 490 22.27 -25.74 16.30
C GLU A 490 21.86 -27.19 16.55
N ARG A 491 21.57 -27.55 17.80
CA ARG A 491 21.12 -28.92 18.19
C ARG A 491 19.83 -29.31 17.45
N GLU A 492 18.84 -28.39 17.40
CA GLU A 492 17.57 -28.65 16.73
C GLU A 492 17.71 -28.72 15.22
N LEU A 493 18.64 -27.94 14.61
CA LEU A 493 18.95 -28.02 13.18
C LEU A 493 19.57 -29.39 12.84
N ILE A 494 20.55 -29.86 13.62
CA ILE A 494 21.15 -31.19 13.44
C ILE A 494 20.04 -32.25 13.44
N SER A 495 19.22 -32.27 14.47
CA SER A 495 18.15 -33.25 14.63
C SER A 495 17.12 -33.20 13.47
N THR A 496 16.85 -31.99 12.96
CA THR A 496 15.89 -31.79 11.86
C THR A 496 16.45 -32.30 10.54
N LEU A 497 17.69 -31.97 10.24
CA LEU A 497 18.38 -32.40 9.01
C LEU A 497 18.63 -33.90 8.98
N GLU A 498 19.03 -34.53 10.12
CA GLU A 498 19.19 -35.99 10.25
C GLU A 498 17.87 -36.75 9.96
N LYS A 499 16.71 -36.15 10.28
CA LYS A 499 15.41 -36.73 9.99
C LYS A 499 14.94 -36.46 8.55
N GLY A 500 15.73 -35.80 7.71
CA GLY A 500 15.34 -35.40 6.36
C GLY A 500 14.20 -34.40 6.32
N LYS A 501 14.02 -33.63 7.39
CA LYS A 501 13.00 -32.59 7.50
C LYS A 501 13.57 -31.21 7.17
N GLN A 502 12.69 -30.22 7.02
CA GLN A 502 13.03 -28.87 6.63
C GLN A 502 12.95 -27.89 7.79
N ALA A 503 13.80 -26.84 7.73
CA ALA A 503 13.78 -25.75 8.68
C ALA A 503 13.53 -24.40 8.02
N ILE A 504 12.86 -23.49 8.74
CA ILE A 504 12.73 -22.08 8.35
C ILE A 504 13.47 -21.24 9.41
N LEU A 505 14.41 -20.41 8.95
CA LEU A 505 15.14 -19.48 9.80
C LEU A 505 14.68 -18.05 9.49
N PHE A 506 14.05 -17.45 10.47
CA PHE A 506 13.52 -16.08 10.36
C PHE A 506 14.50 -15.08 10.97
N LEU A 507 14.90 -14.09 10.17
CA LEU A 507 15.70 -12.95 10.60
C LEU A 507 14.93 -11.65 10.36
N ASN A 508 14.67 -10.90 11.45
CA ASN A 508 13.96 -9.62 11.32
C ASN A 508 14.89 -8.47 10.92
N ARG A 509 15.00 -8.20 9.60
CA ARG A 509 15.90 -7.16 9.04
C ARG A 509 15.18 -5.88 8.61
N ARG A 510 13.90 -5.68 8.89
CA ARG A 510 13.22 -4.44 8.50
C ARG A 510 13.36 -3.37 9.59
N GLY A 511 14.06 -2.29 9.23
CA GLY A 511 14.22 -1.07 10.01
C GLY A 511 15.67 -0.64 10.13
N ASN A 512 15.94 0.64 9.89
CA ASN A 512 17.24 1.28 10.16
C ASN A 512 17.46 1.55 11.66
N SER A 513 16.66 0.95 12.54
CA SER A 513 16.76 1.12 13.99
C SER A 513 17.99 0.38 14.49
N ARG A 514 19.05 1.09 14.69
CA ARG A 514 20.26 0.55 15.34
C ARG A 514 20.02 0.50 16.82
N VAL A 515 19.63 -0.66 17.31
CA VAL A 515 19.55 -0.94 18.73
C VAL A 515 20.95 -1.24 19.21
N ILE A 516 21.39 -0.55 20.27
CA ILE A 516 22.60 -0.95 20.99
C ILE A 516 22.19 -1.70 22.25
N GLY A 517 22.85 -2.82 22.52
CA GLY A 517 22.59 -3.61 23.70
C GLY A 517 23.84 -4.29 24.24
N CYS A 518 23.75 -4.80 25.46
CA CYS A 518 24.82 -5.56 26.08
C CYS A 518 24.62 -7.05 25.88
N GLY A 519 25.55 -7.74 25.21
CA GLY A 519 25.50 -9.17 24.98
C GLY A 519 25.60 -10.01 26.26
N VAL A 520 26.13 -9.44 27.37
CA VAL A 520 26.34 -10.15 28.65
C VAL A 520 25.13 -10.06 29.57
N CYS A 521 24.53 -8.88 29.73
CA CYS A 521 23.41 -8.68 30.68
C CYS A 521 22.05 -8.35 30.02
N GLY A 522 22.02 -8.12 28.72
CA GLY A 522 20.79 -7.75 28.00
C GLY A 522 20.40 -6.28 28.15
N TRP A 523 21.23 -5.42 28.76
CA TRP A 523 20.94 -4.00 28.92
C TRP A 523 20.74 -3.32 27.57
N VAL A 524 19.74 -2.44 27.47
CA VAL A 524 19.50 -1.52 26.37
C VAL A 524 19.28 -0.12 26.91
N PRO A 525 19.66 0.97 26.17
CA PRO A 525 19.46 2.34 26.62
C PRO A 525 17.98 2.72 26.57
N GLU A 526 17.45 3.21 27.68
CA GLU A 526 16.12 3.75 27.81
C GLU A 526 16.14 5.27 28.04
N CYS A 527 15.17 5.97 27.45
CA CYS A 527 15.03 7.40 27.63
C CYS A 527 14.52 7.73 29.03
N PRO A 528 15.25 8.56 29.80
CA PRO A 528 14.84 8.89 31.18
C PRO A 528 13.52 9.68 31.25
N SER A 529 13.14 10.37 30.17
CA SER A 529 11.91 11.19 30.12
C SER A 529 10.72 10.46 29.51
N CYS A 530 10.95 9.46 28.64
CA CYS A 530 9.90 8.79 27.88
C CYS A 530 9.78 7.30 28.20
N SER A 531 10.73 6.71 28.94
CA SER A 531 10.81 5.28 29.27
C SER A 531 10.69 4.37 28.04
N THR A 532 11.18 4.85 26.88
CA THR A 532 11.25 4.13 25.61
C THR A 532 12.70 3.84 25.26
N THR A 533 12.96 2.77 24.53
CA THR A 533 14.29 2.46 24.02
C THR A 533 14.80 3.59 23.15
N MET A 534 16.11 3.89 23.21
CA MET A 534 16.77 4.93 22.42
C MET A 534 17.47 4.33 21.21
N THR A 535 17.46 5.02 20.09
CA THR A 535 18.16 4.62 18.86
C THR A 535 19.62 5.05 18.91
N TYR A 536 20.54 4.14 18.62
CA TYR A 536 21.97 4.42 18.58
C TYR A 536 22.40 5.00 17.23
N HIS A 537 23.11 6.11 17.26
CA HIS A 537 23.71 6.79 16.11
C HIS A 537 25.22 6.62 16.14
N SER A 538 25.74 5.71 15.33
CA SER A 538 27.18 5.35 15.31
C SER A 538 28.10 6.52 14.98
N VAL A 539 27.67 7.45 14.09
CA VAL A 539 28.45 8.64 13.71
C VAL A 539 28.71 9.56 14.89
N SER A 540 27.71 9.74 15.76
CA SER A 540 27.83 10.62 16.94
C SER A 540 28.22 9.87 18.23
N GLY A 541 28.20 8.53 18.23
CA GLY A 541 28.40 7.71 19.42
C GLY A 541 27.34 7.92 20.51
N ARG A 542 26.14 8.36 20.15
CA ARG A 542 25.05 8.69 21.07
C ARG A 542 23.82 7.83 20.83
N ALA A 543 23.12 7.49 21.89
CA ALA A 543 21.76 7.00 21.81
C ALA A 543 20.79 8.17 21.97
N MET A 544 19.78 8.27 21.09
CA MET A 544 18.84 9.39 21.00
C MET A 544 17.41 8.92 21.11
N CYS A 545 16.60 9.67 21.82
CA CYS A 545 15.16 9.49 21.85
C CYS A 545 14.49 10.35 20.76
N HIS A 546 13.87 9.70 19.77
CA HIS A 546 13.16 10.39 18.70
C HIS A 546 11.78 10.96 19.12
N TYR A 547 11.29 10.66 20.35
CA TYR A 547 10.08 11.31 20.88
C TYR A 547 10.35 12.70 21.45
N CYS A 548 11.39 12.84 22.27
CA CYS A 548 11.65 14.09 23.01
C CYS A 548 12.97 14.77 22.64
N GLY A 549 13.85 14.12 21.86
CA GLY A 549 15.16 14.63 21.50
C GLY A 549 16.26 14.40 22.54
N ALA A 550 15.97 13.78 23.70
CA ALA A 550 16.99 13.47 24.71
C ALA A 550 18.07 12.54 24.12
N SER A 551 19.33 12.75 24.53
CA SER A 551 20.44 11.90 24.06
C SER A 551 21.43 11.60 25.18
N ILE A 552 21.96 10.37 25.16
CA ILE A 552 23.00 9.89 26.09
C ILE A 552 24.25 9.45 25.31
N LYS A 553 25.42 9.70 25.83
CA LYS A 553 26.68 9.23 25.22
C LYS A 553 26.94 7.79 25.62
N ILE A 554 27.31 6.96 24.68
CA ILE A 554 27.70 5.57 24.92
C ILE A 554 29.24 5.51 24.98
N THR A 555 29.77 5.04 26.10
CA THR A 555 31.20 5.06 26.40
C THR A 555 31.96 3.80 26.00
N GLY A 556 31.34 2.89 25.22
CA GLY A 556 31.93 1.62 24.83
C GLY A 556 31.92 0.53 25.93
N LYS A 557 31.38 0.84 27.10
CA LYS A 557 31.14 -0.10 28.20
C LYS A 557 29.66 -0.07 28.61
N CYS A 558 29.14 -1.24 28.97
CA CYS A 558 27.78 -1.34 29.50
C CYS A 558 27.65 -0.59 30.82
N PRO A 559 26.72 0.36 30.99
CA PRO A 559 26.53 1.08 32.24
C PRO A 559 26.07 0.18 33.39
N GLN A 560 25.41 -0.94 33.09
CA GLN A 560 24.84 -1.84 34.07
C GLN A 560 25.85 -2.89 34.61
N CYS A 561 26.65 -3.52 33.71
CA CYS A 561 27.55 -4.61 34.13
C CYS A 561 29.04 -4.33 33.82
N GLY A 562 29.40 -3.20 33.21
CA GLY A 562 30.78 -2.85 32.89
C GLY A 562 31.42 -3.58 31.73
N SER A 563 30.72 -4.53 31.11
CA SER A 563 31.20 -5.31 29.95
C SER A 563 31.43 -4.42 28.73
N THR A 564 32.45 -4.76 27.94
CA THR A 564 32.71 -4.16 26.61
C THR A 564 31.98 -4.85 25.46
N SER A 565 31.29 -5.98 25.73
CA SER A 565 30.51 -6.73 24.75
C SER A 565 29.19 -6.01 24.43
N LEU A 566 29.30 -4.88 23.73
CA LEU A 566 28.13 -4.17 23.22
C LEU A 566 27.92 -4.53 21.75
N PHE A 567 26.68 -4.92 21.40
CA PHE A 567 26.31 -5.17 20.02
C PHE A 567 25.52 -3.97 19.46
N THR A 568 25.81 -3.59 18.23
CA THR A 568 25.18 -2.45 17.54
C THR A 568 24.57 -2.85 16.18
N GLU A 569 24.90 -4.03 15.70
CA GLU A 569 24.51 -4.51 14.36
C GLU A 569 23.88 -5.88 14.44
N THR A 570 22.77 -6.04 13.74
CA THR A 570 22.20 -7.36 13.47
C THR A 570 22.86 -7.95 12.23
N PRO A 571 23.31 -9.21 12.27
CA PRO A 571 23.87 -9.89 11.12
C PRO A 571 22.85 -9.91 9.98
N GLY A 572 23.32 -9.76 8.73
CA GLY A 572 22.46 -9.88 7.55
C GLY A 572 22.17 -11.34 7.20
N THR A 573 21.15 -11.56 6.35
CA THR A 573 20.79 -12.88 5.80
C THR A 573 21.97 -13.55 5.08
N GLN A 574 22.84 -12.77 4.44
CA GLN A 574 24.04 -13.28 3.78
C GLN A 574 25.02 -13.87 4.79
N LYS A 575 25.30 -13.18 5.90
CA LYS A 575 26.20 -13.67 6.93
C LYS A 575 25.67 -14.92 7.62
N LEU A 576 24.34 -15.01 7.78
CA LEU A 576 23.69 -16.22 8.27
C LEU A 576 23.84 -17.39 7.27
N GLU A 577 23.70 -17.13 5.99
CA GLU A 577 23.92 -18.13 4.93
C GLU A 577 25.35 -18.66 4.95
N GLU A 578 26.34 -17.78 5.07
CA GLU A 578 27.77 -18.14 5.20
C GLU A 578 28.01 -19.02 6.45
N GLU A 579 27.49 -18.63 7.62
CA GLU A 579 27.63 -19.41 8.87
C GLU A 579 26.93 -20.78 8.78
N LEU A 580 25.80 -20.89 8.08
CA LEU A 580 25.13 -22.16 7.84
C LEU A 580 25.93 -23.07 6.91
N HIS A 581 26.55 -22.54 5.87
CA HIS A 581 27.41 -23.32 4.98
C HIS A 581 28.66 -23.83 5.67
N GLU A 582 29.23 -23.06 6.60
CA GLU A 582 30.37 -23.48 7.41
C GLU A 582 29.99 -24.61 8.39
N ARG A 583 28.85 -24.48 9.10
CA ARG A 583 28.44 -25.46 10.13
C ARG A 583 27.71 -26.67 9.54
N PHE A 584 27.00 -26.52 8.44
CA PHE A 584 26.19 -27.55 7.77
C PHE A 584 26.53 -27.66 6.28
N PRO A 585 27.76 -28.10 5.89
CA PRO A 585 28.17 -28.07 4.50
C PRO A 585 27.31 -28.92 3.54
N SER A 586 26.62 -29.93 4.06
CA SER A 586 25.73 -30.81 3.30
C SER A 586 24.30 -30.27 3.13
N ALA A 587 23.93 -29.24 3.89
CA ALA A 587 22.58 -28.69 3.85
C ALA A 587 22.41 -27.76 2.67
N ARG A 588 21.31 -27.91 1.94
CA ARG A 588 20.91 -27.02 0.85
C ARG A 588 20.16 -25.80 1.42
N VAL A 589 20.82 -24.67 1.43
CA VAL A 589 20.29 -23.43 1.98
C VAL A 589 19.67 -22.59 0.86
N LEU A 590 18.45 -22.08 1.08
CA LEU A 590 17.74 -21.15 0.20
C LEU A 590 17.51 -19.82 0.91
N ARG A 591 17.96 -18.72 0.29
CA ARG A 591 17.79 -17.37 0.84
C ARG A 591 16.68 -16.61 0.12
N MET A 592 15.78 -16.00 0.89
CA MET A 592 14.65 -15.21 0.39
C MET A 592 14.63 -13.83 1.07
N ASP A 593 15.22 -12.85 0.41
CA ASP A 593 15.24 -11.45 0.83
C ASP A 593 15.00 -10.50 -0.34
N ALA A 594 14.95 -9.18 -0.06
CA ALA A 594 14.68 -8.16 -1.07
C ALA A 594 15.71 -8.16 -2.22
N ASP A 595 16.96 -8.51 -1.94
CA ASP A 595 18.05 -8.50 -2.91
C ASP A 595 17.93 -9.66 -3.91
N THR A 596 17.40 -10.81 -3.46
CA THR A 596 17.20 -12.02 -4.29
C THR A 596 15.89 -11.99 -5.08
N MET A 597 15.02 -11.00 -4.84
CA MET A 597 13.62 -10.97 -5.32
C MET A 597 13.35 -9.91 -6.39
N THR A 598 14.33 -9.55 -7.20
CA THR A 598 14.20 -8.47 -8.19
C THR A 598 13.38 -8.83 -9.43
N ALA A 599 13.26 -10.12 -9.80
CA ALA A 599 12.54 -10.56 -10.98
C ALA A 599 11.05 -10.89 -10.69
N LYS A 600 10.15 -10.56 -11.62
CA LYS A 600 8.73 -10.94 -11.55
C LYS A 600 8.57 -12.45 -11.40
N GLY A 601 7.84 -12.91 -10.37
CA GLY A 601 7.63 -14.33 -10.08
C GLY A 601 8.81 -15.06 -9.39
N ALA A 602 9.87 -14.36 -8.97
CA ALA A 602 10.99 -14.97 -8.25
C ALA A 602 10.54 -15.58 -6.92
N HIS A 603 9.65 -14.89 -6.21
CA HIS A 603 9.05 -15.36 -4.96
C HIS A 603 8.39 -16.73 -5.10
N GLU A 604 7.51 -16.88 -6.08
CA GLU A 604 6.77 -18.13 -6.30
C GLU A 604 7.70 -19.28 -6.71
N ARG A 605 8.69 -19.01 -7.55
CA ARG A 605 9.69 -20.02 -7.95
C ARG A 605 10.51 -20.54 -6.78
N LEU A 606 10.98 -19.65 -5.89
CA LEU A 606 11.75 -20.03 -4.71
C LEU A 606 10.93 -20.85 -3.72
N LEU A 607 9.68 -20.44 -3.48
CA LEU A 607 8.76 -21.19 -2.61
C LEU A 607 8.42 -22.58 -3.18
N ASN A 608 8.19 -22.68 -4.49
CA ASN A 608 7.93 -23.95 -5.15
C ASN A 608 9.14 -24.91 -5.04
N LYS A 609 10.37 -24.39 -5.17
CA LYS A 609 11.58 -25.17 -4.95
C LYS A 609 11.66 -25.71 -3.52
N PHE A 610 11.44 -24.85 -2.53
CA PHE A 610 11.43 -25.26 -1.14
C PHE A 610 10.33 -26.27 -0.85
N GLY A 611 9.10 -26.04 -1.32
CA GLY A 611 7.97 -26.94 -1.17
C GLY A 611 8.16 -28.33 -1.81
N LYS A 612 8.97 -28.42 -2.88
CA LYS A 612 9.35 -29.69 -3.53
C LYS A 612 10.50 -30.43 -2.82
N GLY A 613 11.04 -29.86 -1.74
CA GLY A 613 12.16 -30.46 -1.01
C GLY A 613 13.54 -30.26 -1.71
N GLU A 614 13.64 -29.29 -2.63
CA GLU A 614 14.92 -28.99 -3.30
C GLU A 614 15.89 -28.22 -2.39
N ALA A 615 15.44 -27.75 -1.22
CA ALA A 615 16.26 -27.14 -0.17
C ALA A 615 15.81 -27.60 1.20
N ASP A 616 16.76 -27.62 2.14
CA ASP A 616 16.60 -28.14 3.51
C ASP A 616 16.36 -27.00 4.50
N ILE A 617 17.00 -25.86 4.29
CA ILE A 617 16.89 -24.68 5.14
C ILE A 617 16.45 -23.49 4.30
N LEU A 618 15.37 -22.82 4.71
CA LEU A 618 14.92 -21.56 4.15
C LEU A 618 15.27 -20.42 5.09
N ILE A 619 16.13 -19.50 4.64
CA ILE A 619 16.41 -18.24 5.33
C ILE A 619 15.51 -17.16 4.76
N GLY A 620 14.85 -16.40 5.61
CA GLY A 620 14.07 -15.27 5.11
C GLY A 620 13.75 -14.21 6.15
N THR A 621 13.27 -13.10 5.63
CA THR A 621 12.71 -12.00 6.43
C THR A 621 11.18 -12.15 6.53
N GLN A 622 10.45 -11.09 6.73
CA GLN A 622 8.98 -11.12 6.87
C GLN A 622 8.23 -11.86 5.72
N MET A 623 8.87 -12.07 4.58
CA MET A 623 8.27 -12.79 3.45
C MET A 623 8.01 -14.28 3.74
N VAL A 624 8.77 -14.91 4.66
CA VAL A 624 8.58 -16.32 5.04
C VAL A 624 7.55 -16.52 6.16
N THR A 625 7.03 -15.41 6.74
CA THR A 625 6.11 -15.52 7.88
C THR A 625 4.65 -15.69 7.46
N LYS A 626 4.28 -15.42 6.20
CA LYS A 626 2.88 -15.32 5.75
C LYS A 626 2.58 -16.21 4.55
N GLY A 627 1.37 -16.77 4.53
CA GLY A 627 0.80 -17.43 3.37
C GLY A 627 1.44 -18.76 2.95
N LEU A 628 2.40 -19.30 3.72
CA LEU A 628 3.14 -20.50 3.37
C LEU A 628 2.69 -21.69 4.23
N ASP A 629 2.46 -22.81 3.57
CA ASP A 629 2.16 -24.08 4.21
C ASP A 629 3.06 -25.17 3.63
N PHE A 630 4.06 -25.59 4.42
CA PHE A 630 5.01 -26.62 4.04
C PHE A 630 4.89 -27.82 4.95
N GLU A 631 4.54 -28.96 4.41
CA GLU A 631 4.29 -30.19 5.19
C GLU A 631 5.54 -30.73 5.89
N ASN A 632 6.72 -30.49 5.31
CA ASN A 632 7.99 -31.02 5.81
C ASN A 632 8.73 -30.10 6.79
N VAL A 633 8.19 -28.90 7.06
CA VAL A 633 8.81 -27.96 7.99
C VAL A 633 8.45 -28.35 9.42
N THR A 634 9.44 -28.85 10.16
CA THR A 634 9.29 -29.24 11.56
C THR A 634 10.03 -28.32 12.52
N LEU A 635 11.00 -27.54 12.04
CA LEU A 635 11.75 -26.57 12.85
C LEU A 635 11.59 -25.15 12.31
N VAL A 636 11.38 -24.22 13.24
CA VAL A 636 11.41 -22.78 12.96
C VAL A 636 12.35 -22.09 13.94
N GLY A 637 13.32 -21.34 13.42
CA GLY A 637 14.22 -20.49 14.21
C GLY A 637 13.87 -19.02 14.08
N VAL A 638 13.61 -18.33 15.18
CA VAL A 638 13.51 -16.86 15.26
C VAL A 638 14.86 -16.33 15.73
N LEU A 639 15.55 -15.66 14.82
CA LEU A 639 16.86 -15.08 15.10
C LEU A 639 16.70 -13.60 15.44
N ASP A 640 17.34 -13.18 16.54
CA ASP A 640 17.32 -11.78 16.98
C ASP A 640 15.91 -11.20 17.19
N ALA A 641 15.15 -11.77 18.13
CA ALA A 641 13.85 -11.25 18.54
C ALA A 641 13.94 -9.83 19.15
N ASP A 642 15.10 -9.48 19.71
CA ASP A 642 15.35 -8.23 20.43
C ASP A 642 15.30 -7.00 19.53
N GLN A 643 15.69 -7.10 18.26
CA GLN A 643 15.71 -5.96 17.35
C GLN A 643 14.32 -5.34 17.16
N SER A 644 13.29 -6.17 16.98
CA SER A 644 11.92 -5.67 16.87
C SER A 644 11.36 -5.22 18.21
N LEU A 645 11.75 -5.90 19.30
CA LEU A 645 11.30 -5.62 20.65
C LEU A 645 11.74 -4.25 21.14
N TYR A 646 12.98 -3.86 20.81
CA TYR A 646 13.58 -2.60 21.21
C TYR A 646 13.59 -1.52 20.14
N ALA A 647 12.83 -1.69 19.05
CA ALA A 647 12.60 -0.61 18.11
C ALA A 647 11.90 0.56 18.81
N GLN A 648 12.29 1.78 18.47
CA GLN A 648 11.72 2.99 19.07
C GLN A 648 10.35 3.33 18.48
N ASP A 649 9.36 2.51 18.80
CA ASP A 649 7.97 2.66 18.39
C ASP A 649 7.07 2.11 19.49
N TYR A 650 5.95 2.77 19.79
CA TYR A 650 5.01 2.30 20.81
C TYR A 650 4.39 0.94 20.45
N ARG A 651 4.41 0.52 19.19
CA ARG A 651 3.96 -0.78 18.69
C ARG A 651 5.06 -1.85 18.64
N ALA A 652 6.29 -1.55 19.05
CA ALA A 652 7.42 -2.47 18.93
C ALA A 652 7.14 -3.81 19.61
N ARG A 653 6.58 -3.77 20.83
CA ARG A 653 6.21 -4.96 21.61
C ARG A 653 5.10 -5.77 20.94
N GLU A 654 4.06 -5.11 20.46
CA GLU A 654 2.95 -5.71 19.73
C GLU A 654 3.42 -6.38 18.45
N ARG A 655 4.27 -5.70 17.67
CA ARG A 655 4.84 -6.28 16.45
C ARG A 655 5.71 -7.50 16.74
N THR A 656 6.51 -7.46 17.80
CA THR A 656 7.36 -8.58 18.19
C THR A 656 6.51 -9.77 18.60
N PHE A 657 5.49 -9.53 19.42
CA PHE A 657 4.54 -10.60 19.80
C PHE A 657 3.88 -11.22 18.57
N SER A 658 3.29 -10.40 17.69
CA SER A 658 2.62 -10.86 16.47
C SER A 658 3.56 -11.64 15.55
N LEU A 659 4.76 -11.11 15.33
CA LEU A 659 5.76 -11.72 14.47
C LEU A 659 6.22 -13.06 14.99
N VAL A 660 6.62 -13.13 16.27
CA VAL A 660 7.07 -14.39 16.90
C VAL A 660 5.94 -15.43 16.87
N THR A 661 4.72 -15.04 17.24
CA THR A 661 3.56 -15.95 17.24
C THR A 661 3.26 -16.48 15.84
N GLN A 662 3.32 -15.63 14.80
CA GLN A 662 3.09 -16.03 13.41
C GLN A 662 4.17 -16.99 12.90
N VAL A 663 5.45 -16.73 13.22
CA VAL A 663 6.58 -17.55 12.80
C VAL A 663 6.56 -18.89 13.52
N VAL A 664 6.39 -18.89 14.84
CA VAL A 664 6.22 -20.11 15.65
C VAL A 664 5.06 -20.95 15.12
N GLY A 665 3.95 -20.30 14.74
CA GLY A 665 2.79 -20.96 14.17
C GLY A 665 3.02 -21.70 12.84
N ARG A 666 4.21 -21.59 12.22
CA ARG A 666 4.55 -22.32 10.98
C ARG A 666 5.11 -23.70 11.22
N ALA A 667 5.65 -24.00 12.41
CA ALA A 667 6.17 -25.30 12.75
C ALA A 667 5.06 -26.33 12.99
N GLY A 668 5.18 -27.53 12.39
CA GLY A 668 4.36 -28.71 12.71
C GLY A 668 2.86 -28.56 12.40
N ARG A 669 2.44 -28.72 11.15
CA ARG A 669 1.02 -28.48 10.79
C ARG A 669 0.15 -29.71 10.60
N ARG A 670 0.71 -30.92 10.46
CA ARG A 670 -0.11 -32.13 10.23
C ARG A 670 0.04 -33.17 11.33
N PHE A 671 1.10 -33.93 11.33
CA PHE A 671 1.25 -35.08 12.22
C PHE A 671 2.48 -35.03 13.10
N ASP A 672 3.48 -34.20 12.73
CA ASP A 672 4.71 -34.06 13.50
C ASP A 672 4.56 -32.89 14.48
N THR A 673 4.95 -33.08 15.72
CA THR A 673 5.07 -32.00 16.72
C THR A 673 6.17 -31.06 16.26
N GLY A 674 5.82 -29.86 15.80
CA GLY A 674 6.78 -28.85 15.38
C GLY A 674 7.57 -28.31 16.56
N ARG A 675 8.77 -27.81 16.28
CA ARG A 675 9.61 -27.12 17.24
C ARG A 675 9.94 -25.71 16.76
N ALA A 676 10.01 -24.79 17.73
CA ALA A 676 10.44 -23.42 17.45
C ALA A 676 11.52 -23.00 18.45
N VAL A 677 12.57 -22.36 17.95
CA VAL A 677 13.65 -21.80 18.80
C VAL A 677 13.61 -20.28 18.65
N ILE A 678 13.47 -19.58 19.78
CA ILE A 678 13.51 -18.11 19.84
C ILE A 678 14.82 -17.70 20.48
N GLN A 679 15.74 -17.15 19.70
CA GLN A 679 17.02 -16.62 20.19
C GLN A 679 16.85 -15.16 20.63
N THR A 680 17.25 -14.85 21.86
CA THR A 680 17.10 -13.52 22.44
C THR A 680 18.13 -13.24 23.53
N TYR A 681 18.51 -11.98 23.68
CA TYR A 681 19.29 -11.48 24.84
C TYR A 681 18.39 -11.11 26.03
N SER A 682 17.07 -11.21 25.87
CA SER A 682 16.07 -10.84 26.88
C SER A 682 15.06 -11.98 27.16
N PRO A 683 15.54 -13.18 27.58
CA PRO A 683 14.70 -14.39 27.66
C PRO A 683 13.57 -14.29 28.69
N LEU A 684 13.67 -13.40 29.69
CA LEU A 684 12.64 -13.16 30.68
C LEU A 684 11.69 -12.00 30.35
N HIS A 685 11.83 -11.40 29.17
CA HIS A 685 10.96 -10.28 28.78
C HIS A 685 9.51 -10.78 28.60
N PRO A 686 8.49 -10.09 29.19
CA PRO A 686 7.09 -10.55 29.14
C PRO A 686 6.58 -10.83 27.72
N VAL A 687 6.95 -10.02 26.74
CA VAL A 687 6.55 -10.20 25.33
C VAL A 687 7.09 -11.52 24.76
N ILE A 688 8.34 -11.87 25.05
CA ILE A 688 8.95 -13.14 24.59
C ILE A 688 8.28 -14.33 25.27
N LEU A 689 8.04 -14.25 26.57
CA LEU A 689 7.40 -15.32 27.34
C LEU A 689 5.95 -15.58 26.88
N THR A 690 5.18 -14.52 26.65
CA THR A 690 3.79 -14.63 26.20
C THR A 690 3.71 -15.08 24.74
N ALA A 691 4.60 -14.59 23.87
CA ALA A 691 4.67 -15.03 22.46
C ALA A 691 5.08 -16.49 22.32
N ALA A 692 6.00 -16.99 23.16
CA ALA A 692 6.40 -18.40 23.20
C ALA A 692 5.22 -19.32 23.59
N ARG A 693 4.33 -18.86 24.46
CA ARG A 693 3.10 -19.55 24.87
C ARG A 693 1.92 -19.30 23.93
N GLN A 694 2.08 -18.39 22.97
CA GLN A 694 1.01 -17.88 22.11
C GLN A 694 -0.19 -17.33 22.90
N ASP A 695 0.06 -16.78 24.09
CA ASP A 695 -0.92 -16.22 25.00
C ASP A 695 -1.13 -14.74 24.71
N TYR A 696 -2.09 -14.46 23.81
CA TYR A 696 -2.40 -13.08 23.41
C TYR A 696 -3.04 -12.30 24.58
N GLU A 697 -3.84 -12.93 25.42
CA GLU A 697 -4.56 -12.22 26.49
C GLU A 697 -3.59 -11.69 27.55
N ALA A 698 -2.67 -12.54 28.02
CA ALA A 698 -1.61 -12.12 28.95
C ALA A 698 -0.68 -11.05 28.34
N PHE A 699 -0.37 -11.15 27.02
CA PHE A 699 0.35 -10.11 26.31
C PHE A 699 -0.42 -8.79 26.34
N TYR A 700 -1.71 -8.80 25.95
CA TYR A 700 -2.56 -7.62 25.90
C TYR A 700 -2.64 -6.90 27.25
N GLU A 701 -2.85 -7.63 28.32
CA GLU A 701 -2.93 -7.06 29.67
C GLU A 701 -1.62 -6.35 30.07
N SER A 702 -0.48 -6.98 29.84
CA SER A 702 0.84 -6.40 30.12
C SER A 702 1.12 -5.17 29.24
N GLU A 703 0.75 -5.22 27.95
CA GLU A 703 0.95 -4.13 27.01
C GLU A 703 0.05 -2.94 27.31
N MET A 704 -1.22 -3.18 27.70
CA MET A 704 -2.15 -2.11 28.07
C MET A 704 -1.67 -1.32 29.29
N GLN A 705 -1.12 -1.98 30.31
CA GLN A 705 -0.52 -1.30 31.46
C GLN A 705 0.59 -0.32 31.00
N THR A 706 1.43 -0.78 30.06
CA THR A 706 2.49 0.06 29.48
C THR A 706 1.91 1.25 28.70
N ARG A 707 0.89 1.02 27.88
CA ARG A 707 0.27 2.07 27.07
C ARG A 707 -0.49 3.10 27.88
N GLU A 708 -1.11 2.68 28.98
CA GLU A 708 -1.75 3.57 29.95
C GLU A 708 -0.70 4.47 30.64
N ALA A 709 0.37 3.88 31.15
CA ALA A 709 1.45 4.61 31.81
C ALA A 709 2.12 5.63 30.86
N LEU A 710 2.34 5.25 29.60
CA LEU A 710 2.98 6.09 28.59
C LEU A 710 2.01 6.98 27.79
N ARG A 711 0.71 6.88 28.07
CA ARG A 711 -0.36 7.58 27.34
C ARG A 711 -0.23 7.39 25.81
N CYS A 712 -0.14 6.13 25.38
CA CYS A 712 -0.10 5.72 23.98
C CYS A 712 -1.46 5.21 23.49
N PRO A 713 -1.71 5.11 22.16
CA PRO A 713 -2.93 4.48 21.65
C PRO A 713 -3.13 3.06 22.20
N PRO A 714 -4.37 2.70 22.59
CA PRO A 714 -5.65 3.35 22.34
C PRO A 714 -6.08 4.38 23.41
N VAL A 715 -5.25 4.65 24.42
CA VAL A 715 -5.60 5.54 25.55
C VAL A 715 -5.65 7.00 25.09
N CYS A 716 -4.70 7.42 24.27
CA CYS A 716 -4.73 8.70 23.57
C CYS A 716 -4.16 8.53 22.15
N ASP A 717 -4.36 9.53 21.29
CA ASP A 717 -3.78 9.54 19.96
C ASP A 717 -2.43 10.27 19.95
N ILE A 718 -1.57 9.92 19.02
CA ILE A 718 -0.27 10.55 18.79
C ILE A 718 -0.36 11.29 17.44
N THR A 719 -0.19 12.61 17.47
CA THR A 719 -0.03 13.43 16.26
C THR A 719 1.43 13.81 16.10
N MET A 720 2.00 13.52 14.96
CA MET A 720 3.37 13.88 14.61
C MET A 720 3.35 14.94 13.51
N ILE A 721 4.02 16.10 13.75
CA ILE A 721 4.21 17.15 12.75
C ILE A 721 5.66 17.09 12.31
N THR A 722 5.89 16.71 11.06
CA THR A 722 7.22 16.57 10.48
C THR A 722 7.53 17.76 9.58
N ALA A 723 8.71 18.36 9.75
CA ALA A 723 9.27 19.38 8.87
C ALA A 723 10.44 18.81 8.08
N VAL A 724 10.52 19.19 6.79
CA VAL A 724 11.54 18.73 5.85
C VAL A 724 12.10 19.92 5.08
N GLY A 725 13.43 20.06 5.03
CA GLY A 725 14.09 21.13 4.30
C GLY A 725 15.57 20.83 4.05
N GLU A 726 16.21 21.63 3.22
CA GLU A 726 17.61 21.44 2.81
C GLU A 726 18.59 21.94 3.89
N LEU A 727 18.20 22.96 4.66
CA LEU A 727 19.02 23.57 5.71
C LEU A 727 18.51 23.14 7.08
N GLU A 728 19.35 22.43 7.84
CA GLU A 728 19.00 21.86 9.15
C GLU A 728 18.56 22.94 10.16
N GLN A 729 19.31 24.05 10.27
CA GLN A 729 18.98 25.13 11.17
C GLN A 729 17.63 25.78 10.85
N GLN A 730 17.30 25.93 9.57
CA GLN A 730 16.01 26.45 9.12
C GLN A 730 14.87 25.52 9.52
N VAL A 731 15.03 24.20 9.35
CA VAL A 731 14.03 23.21 9.74
C VAL A 731 13.79 23.26 11.25
N LEU A 732 14.85 23.30 12.05
CA LEU A 732 14.76 23.38 13.51
C LEU A 732 14.12 24.69 13.99
N SER A 733 14.55 25.86 13.47
CA SER A 733 13.97 27.15 13.85
C SER A 733 12.49 27.26 13.46
N SER A 734 12.12 26.74 12.28
CA SER A 734 10.73 26.68 11.82
C SER A 734 9.86 25.81 12.73
N LEU A 735 10.35 24.64 13.16
CA LEU A 735 9.63 23.76 14.09
C LEU A 735 9.50 24.36 15.49
N LEU A 736 10.54 25.10 15.98
CA LEU A 736 10.45 25.79 17.26
C LEU A 736 9.41 26.91 17.21
N ALA A 737 9.36 27.70 16.14
CA ALA A 737 8.33 28.70 15.92
C ALA A 737 6.91 28.06 15.88
N LEU A 738 6.75 26.96 15.16
CA LEU A 738 5.49 26.21 15.09
C LEU A 738 5.08 25.67 16.46
N LYS A 739 6.04 25.14 17.26
CA LYS A 739 5.79 24.69 18.63
C LYS A 739 5.29 25.83 19.52
N THR A 740 5.98 26.98 19.50
CA THR A 740 5.59 28.18 20.26
C THR A 740 4.18 28.63 19.84
N ARG A 741 3.89 28.64 18.55
CA ARG A 741 2.57 29.01 18.03
C ARG A 741 1.47 28.05 18.51
N LEU A 742 1.71 26.76 18.47
CA LEU A 742 0.80 25.73 18.99
C LEU A 742 0.53 25.93 20.48
N GLN A 743 1.57 26.16 21.28
CA GLN A 743 1.44 26.39 22.72
C GLN A 743 0.62 27.63 23.01
N SER A 744 0.91 28.77 22.34
CA SER A 744 0.15 30.01 22.48
C SER A 744 -1.34 29.82 22.15
N LEU A 745 -1.68 29.07 21.11
CA LEU A 745 -3.07 28.78 20.75
C LEU A 745 -3.75 27.87 21.78
N MET A 746 -3.03 26.90 22.37
CA MET A 746 -3.54 26.03 23.44
C MET A 746 -3.64 26.75 24.79
N GLU A 747 -2.93 27.85 25.02
CA GLU A 747 -3.10 28.71 26.17
C GLU A 747 -4.26 29.72 25.98
N GLY A 748 -4.62 30.03 24.74
CA GLY A 748 -5.67 30.98 24.35
C GLY A 748 -6.92 30.31 23.76
N GLN A 749 -7.10 30.47 22.45
CA GLN A 749 -8.30 30.07 21.72
C GLN A 749 -8.68 28.58 21.86
N PHE A 750 -7.70 27.69 22.11
CA PHE A 750 -7.86 26.23 22.23
C PHE A 750 -7.49 25.74 23.64
N ALA A 751 -7.75 26.51 24.69
CA ALA A 751 -7.40 26.18 26.08
C ALA A 751 -8.08 24.90 26.61
N ASP A 752 -9.15 24.44 25.95
CA ASP A 752 -9.83 23.17 26.18
C ASP A 752 -9.04 21.94 25.64
N VAL A 753 -8.10 22.16 24.74
CA VAL A 753 -7.25 21.13 24.14
C VAL A 753 -5.86 21.18 24.76
N LYS A 754 -5.71 20.55 25.93
CA LYS A 754 -4.40 20.48 26.61
C LYS A 754 -3.62 19.25 26.12
N ALA A 755 -2.47 19.48 25.50
CA ALA A 755 -1.60 18.42 25.02
C ALA A 755 -0.13 18.80 25.18
N PRO A 756 0.73 17.90 25.72
CA PRO A 756 2.17 18.12 25.75
C PRO A 756 2.72 18.03 24.33
N VAL A 757 3.53 19.05 23.94
CA VAL A 757 4.25 19.10 22.66
C VAL A 757 5.71 18.76 22.92
N LEU A 758 6.13 17.56 22.51
CA LEU A 758 7.50 17.07 22.66
C LEU A 758 8.32 17.41 21.41
N GLY A 759 9.61 17.53 21.56
CA GLY A 759 10.54 17.87 20.47
C GLY A 759 10.83 19.37 20.39
N PRO A 760 11.50 19.86 19.30
CA PRO A 760 11.85 19.13 18.09
C PRO A 760 12.78 17.94 18.32
N ALA A 761 12.50 16.83 17.66
CA ALA A 761 13.32 15.63 17.68
C ALA A 761 13.70 15.24 16.24
N ALA A 762 14.91 14.71 16.07
CA ALA A 762 15.36 14.21 14.77
C ALA A 762 14.51 12.99 14.35
N ALA A 763 14.16 12.84 13.07
CA ALA A 763 13.57 11.61 12.55
C ALA A 763 14.61 10.47 12.57
N GLN A 764 14.18 9.21 12.55
CA GLN A 764 15.09 8.05 12.50
C GLN A 764 16.14 8.17 11.38
N MET A 765 15.71 8.61 10.21
CA MET A 765 16.60 9.06 9.13
C MET A 765 16.59 10.58 9.09
N VAL A 766 17.59 11.18 9.74
CA VAL A 766 17.70 12.63 9.87
C VAL A 766 17.82 13.33 8.51
N LYS A 767 18.48 12.68 7.53
CA LYS A 767 18.69 13.24 6.19
C LYS A 767 18.36 12.20 5.13
N VAL A 768 17.44 12.54 4.23
CA VAL A 768 17.02 11.71 3.09
C VAL A 768 17.05 12.56 1.83
N MET A 769 17.72 12.07 0.77
CA MET A 769 17.89 12.80 -0.51
C MET A 769 18.31 14.26 -0.32
N GLY A 770 19.30 14.50 0.54
CA GLY A 770 19.83 15.85 0.82
C GLY A 770 18.99 16.70 1.78
N ARG A 771 17.81 16.27 2.21
CA ARG A 771 16.87 17.03 3.04
C ARG A 771 16.86 16.53 4.48
N TYR A 772 16.92 17.44 5.44
CA TYR A 772 16.83 17.16 6.87
C TYR A 772 15.38 17.01 7.30
N ARG A 773 15.14 16.11 8.27
CA ARG A 773 13.81 15.76 8.79
C ARG A 773 13.80 15.81 10.31
N TYR A 774 12.93 16.66 10.84
CA TYR A 774 12.67 16.79 12.28
C TYR A 774 11.17 16.80 12.54
N HIS A 775 10.76 16.44 13.74
CA HIS A 775 9.34 16.43 14.08
C HIS A 775 9.03 16.89 15.50
N LEU A 776 7.78 17.30 15.69
CA LEU A 776 7.12 17.46 16.98
C LEU A 776 6.18 16.29 17.21
N THR A 777 6.19 15.74 18.42
CA THR A 777 5.27 14.67 18.85
C THR A 777 4.28 15.23 19.85
N ILE A 778 2.98 15.03 19.61
CA ILE A 778 1.91 15.58 20.43
C ILE A 778 0.96 14.44 20.81
N ARG A 779 0.68 14.29 22.09
CA ARG A 779 -0.25 13.29 22.62
C ARG A 779 -1.56 13.94 22.99
N ALA A 780 -2.59 13.76 22.16
CA ALA A 780 -3.91 14.34 22.34
C ALA A 780 -4.98 13.37 21.83
N LYS A 781 -6.19 13.45 22.40
CA LYS A 781 -7.34 12.71 21.87
C LYS A 781 -7.78 13.35 20.55
N ASP A 782 -7.91 12.56 19.48
CA ASP A 782 -8.42 13.04 18.20
C ASP A 782 -9.87 13.49 18.32
N CYS A 783 -10.12 14.77 18.02
CA CYS A 783 -11.45 15.35 17.96
C CYS A 783 -11.47 16.46 16.89
N ALA A 784 -12.66 16.90 16.48
CA ALA A 784 -12.82 17.95 15.46
C ALA A 784 -12.10 19.25 15.84
N ARG A 785 -12.08 19.61 17.15
CA ARG A 785 -11.40 20.81 17.64
C ARG A 785 -9.87 20.68 17.53
N TRP A 786 -9.32 19.50 17.87
CA TRP A 786 -7.92 19.19 17.69
C TRP A 786 -7.49 19.27 16.22
N ARG A 787 -8.26 18.64 15.33
CA ARG A 787 -7.99 18.69 13.89
C ARG A 787 -8.03 20.09 13.31
N ARG A 788 -8.95 20.97 13.78
CA ARG A 788 -8.99 22.39 13.40
C ARG A 788 -7.73 23.14 13.84
N LEU A 789 -7.26 22.92 15.06
CA LEU A 789 -6.03 23.52 15.58
C LEU A 789 -4.84 23.15 14.69
N ILE A 790 -4.62 21.85 14.48
CA ILE A 790 -3.47 21.38 13.68
C ILE A 790 -3.58 21.85 12.22
N SER A 791 -4.74 21.72 11.59
CA SER A 791 -4.97 22.18 10.21
C SER A 791 -4.74 23.69 10.07
N GLY A 792 -5.18 24.49 11.05
CA GLY A 792 -4.99 25.93 11.06
C GLY A 792 -3.50 26.32 11.12
N VAL A 793 -2.77 25.71 12.05
CA VAL A 793 -1.34 26.00 12.25
C VAL A 793 -0.51 25.55 11.04
N LEU A 794 -0.80 24.40 10.45
CA LEU A 794 -0.11 23.94 9.24
C LEU A 794 -0.33 24.90 8.06
N ARG A 795 -1.56 25.40 7.86
CA ARG A 795 -1.86 26.38 6.80
C ARG A 795 -1.19 27.71 7.03
N GLU A 796 -1.27 28.23 8.26
CA GLU A 796 -0.59 29.47 8.65
C GLU A 796 0.93 29.36 8.38
N PHE A 797 1.53 28.24 8.78
CA PHE A 797 2.96 27.97 8.54
C PHE A 797 3.32 27.98 7.05
N MET A 798 2.54 27.31 6.22
CA MET A 798 2.81 27.20 4.78
C MET A 798 2.55 28.50 4.01
N GLN A 799 1.71 29.40 4.53
CA GLN A 799 1.42 30.70 3.93
C GLN A 799 2.46 31.75 4.33
N ASP A 800 3.21 31.54 5.43
CA ASP A 800 4.25 32.46 5.86
C ASP A 800 5.51 32.34 4.98
N GLY A 801 5.83 33.41 4.26
CA GLY A 801 7.00 33.47 3.38
C GLY A 801 8.34 33.22 4.07
N LYS A 802 8.43 33.39 5.41
CA LYS A 802 9.63 33.09 6.20
C LYS A 802 9.98 31.62 6.23
N ASN A 803 9.00 30.73 6.03
CA ASN A 803 9.15 29.28 6.01
C ASN A 803 9.43 28.72 4.59
N ARG A 804 9.70 29.59 3.62
CA ARG A 804 10.01 29.18 2.25
C ARG A 804 11.21 28.21 2.24
N GLY A 805 11.06 27.04 1.63
CA GLY A 805 12.08 25.97 1.62
C GLY A 805 11.89 24.89 2.67
N VAL A 806 10.98 25.08 3.65
CA VAL A 806 10.60 24.07 4.63
C VAL A 806 9.16 23.58 4.34
N THR A 807 9.01 22.28 4.14
CA THR A 807 7.70 21.63 3.97
C THR A 807 7.30 20.98 5.29
N VAL A 808 6.04 21.17 5.70
CA VAL A 808 5.49 20.52 6.90
C VAL A 808 4.29 19.64 6.53
N PHE A 809 4.13 18.56 7.28
CA PHE A 809 2.93 17.70 7.21
C PHE A 809 2.66 17.08 8.58
N ALA A 810 1.40 16.76 8.84
CA ALA A 810 1.00 16.05 10.04
C ALA A 810 0.56 14.62 9.72
N ASP A 811 0.76 13.74 10.69
CA ASP A 811 0.32 12.37 10.66
C ASP A 811 -0.18 11.95 12.06
N SER A 812 -1.22 11.11 12.11
CA SER A 812 -1.82 10.65 13.37
C SER A 812 -1.60 9.15 13.55
N ASN A 813 -1.17 8.74 14.76
CA ASN A 813 -0.93 7.34 15.14
C ASN A 813 0.02 6.60 14.19
N ASN A 814 0.98 7.32 13.62
CA ASN A 814 2.00 6.75 12.75
C ASN A 814 3.09 6.05 13.56
N GLU A 815 3.74 5.12 12.92
CA GLU A 815 5.00 4.53 13.34
C GLU A 815 6.12 5.56 13.21
N MET A 816 7.06 5.53 14.11
CA MET A 816 8.22 6.42 14.07
C MET A 816 9.27 5.95 13.08
#